data_492b2d6fd3300b0d04edc7bb8e4c9525
#
_entry.id   492b2d6fd3300b0d04edc7bb8e4c9525
#
_cell.length_a   1.000
_cell.length_b   1.000
_cell.length_c   1.000
_cell.angle_alpha   90.00
_cell.angle_beta   90.00
_cell.angle_gamma   90.00
#
_symmetry.space_group_name_H-M   'P 1'
#
loop_
_entity.id
_entity.type
_entity.pdbx_description
1 polymer ?
#
loop_
_entity_poly.entity_id
_entity_poly.type
_entity_poly.pdbx_seq_one_letter_code
_entity_poly.pdbx_strand_id
1 'polypeptide(L)'
;MDNDFFDRGMRWLRADFHLHTKADKEFKYSGTDAVFHSSYVDRLEEEGVSIGVITNHNKFDRDEYKALRKAALKKNIWILPGVELSVNDGANGVHCLIVFNKVQWLATNDDYINQFLTSVFEGVANRENENVSCKYNLEDVLTKLDAHRKDGRDSFVILAHVNQNKGFFKELNGGRIQTIANKEIFRKSILGFQKLTDRDSESNCKTWLRGWMPAKVQGSDCKSIDFVGKAQVSGDNDLKTYIKIGDYNFDALKYALLDKEHRVSDEIPTTNKSYLKRISFSGGKLDGQTITFSPDLNNFIGIRGSGKSSVLEIIRYVLGIELSDAVADKKYKNELVSYILGSGGKATLKFRGSDGKDYRLEKILGQTPSLYSDTNGHLECSLNAVIDVPMYFGQKDLSNKKDSFEPELINRMIGSHLDEQRRVVTEQEQNVKNCLIELQKLDSATDRIPELEKTIKDAQQKLTVYKENGVEEKLRTQTQYENDVNTLNTRIEKLVEFKDSLSEALSKNDLWDEIKGNDANKDIFDSVNSILGEGKIITDAINNEVKKLDILLEKLNNELKRLNTKVDSMKEEFAKIKRELNSDTVNPDEFLKINRLLSDSTQKLSGLKEVEKKREELRSNLLAALDSLNEAWRNEYLALENNVNRISSSSANLKIEVEFKGRRNDFATHFKNLVRGSNLREATIQRVVDKYKDYIEIYKNWEDFKKLIAESAFSYVSDKINNILADLLTYKVGNKVTIKYKGKDLSRHSLGQRASALILFLLAQKETDILIIDQPEDDLDNQTIYDEVIKEIVKLKTDMQFIFATHNANIPVLGDSEKVIACNFEDSSKIEIVEGSIDTPAIQKSIVSIMEGGEEAFNRRKDIYNIWRIR
;
A
#
# COMPACT_ATOMS: atom_id res chain seq x y z
N MET A 1 5.35 -35.71 17.04
CA MET A 1 5.54 -34.57 16.13
C MET A 1 5.22 -33.36 16.93
N ASP A 2 5.99 -32.32 16.74
CA ASP A 2 5.79 -31.03 17.40
C ASP A 2 4.49 -30.43 16.91
N ASN A 3 3.56 -30.12 17.81
CA ASN A 3 2.25 -29.57 17.45
C ASN A 3 2.39 -28.19 16.79
N ASP A 4 3.54 -27.52 16.97
CA ASP A 4 3.81 -26.19 16.43
C ASP A 4 4.50 -26.21 15.05
N PHE A 5 4.77 -27.42 14.49
CA PHE A 5 5.51 -27.53 13.23
C PHE A 5 4.77 -26.87 12.05
N PHE A 6 3.44 -26.96 12.02
CA PHE A 6 2.58 -26.35 11.01
C PHE A 6 1.79 -25.13 11.54
N ASP A 7 2.29 -24.46 12.57
CA ASP A 7 1.61 -23.30 13.20
C ASP A 7 1.27 -22.18 12.20
N ARG A 8 2.11 -21.98 11.19
CA ARG A 8 1.91 -21.00 10.11
C ARG A 8 1.22 -21.57 8.87
N GLY A 9 0.61 -22.75 8.96
CA GLY A 9 -0.02 -23.42 7.83
C GLY A 9 0.96 -24.24 6.99
N MET A 10 0.75 -24.29 5.67
CA MET A 10 1.56 -25.13 4.78
C MET A 10 3.02 -24.73 4.72
N ARG A 11 3.87 -25.74 4.53
CA ARG A 11 5.32 -25.57 4.40
C ARG A 11 5.85 -26.40 3.24
N TRP A 12 6.92 -25.93 2.63
CA TRP A 12 7.72 -26.70 1.68
C TRP A 12 8.63 -27.66 2.44
N LEU A 13 8.45 -28.96 2.20
CA LEU A 13 9.17 -30.06 2.88
C LEU A 13 9.90 -30.90 1.85
N ARG A 14 11.19 -31.14 2.07
CA ARG A 14 11.97 -32.02 1.22
C ARG A 14 11.44 -33.44 1.30
N ALA A 15 11.12 -34.05 0.16
CA ALA A 15 10.61 -35.40 0.05
C ALA A 15 11.60 -36.31 -0.70
N ASP A 16 11.73 -37.52 -0.22
CA ASP A 16 12.44 -38.62 -0.89
C ASP A 16 11.48 -39.81 -1.05
N PHE A 17 11.07 -40.03 -2.30
CA PHE A 17 10.10 -41.09 -2.63
C PHE A 17 10.72 -42.45 -2.91
N HIS A 18 12.07 -42.59 -2.90
CA HIS A 18 12.75 -43.80 -3.26
C HIS A 18 13.90 -44.14 -2.28
N LEU A 19 13.52 -44.73 -1.16
CA LEU A 19 14.43 -45.09 -0.07
C LEU A 19 14.48 -46.60 0.11
N HIS A 20 15.68 -47.19 0.05
CA HIS A 20 15.93 -48.59 0.40
C HIS A 20 16.48 -48.71 1.82
N THR A 21 16.27 -49.85 2.43
CA THR A 21 16.74 -50.16 3.78
C THR A 21 17.53 -51.49 3.77
N LYS A 22 18.06 -51.86 4.91
CA LYS A 22 18.79 -53.17 5.01
C LYS A 22 17.93 -54.41 4.75
N ALA A 23 16.59 -54.28 4.73
CA ALA A 23 15.70 -55.33 4.28
C ALA A 23 15.79 -55.59 2.78
N ASP A 24 16.31 -54.64 1.99
CA ASP A 24 16.58 -54.78 0.55
C ASP A 24 17.93 -55.51 0.36
N LYS A 25 17.96 -56.45 -0.59
CA LYS A 25 19.18 -57.22 -0.88
C LYS A 25 20.30 -56.38 -1.48
N GLU A 26 20.00 -55.27 -2.11
CA GLU A 26 20.98 -54.36 -2.69
C GLU A 26 21.58 -53.41 -1.66
N PHE A 27 20.92 -53.21 -0.53
CA PHE A 27 21.37 -52.26 0.48
C PHE A 27 22.54 -52.83 1.29
N LYS A 28 23.69 -52.17 1.22
CA LYS A 28 24.93 -52.57 1.92
C LYS A 28 25.01 -51.87 3.27
N TYR A 29 25.01 -52.65 4.32
CA TYR A 29 25.18 -52.16 5.69
C TYR A 29 26.14 -53.05 6.49
N SER A 30 27.22 -52.49 7.01
CA SER A 30 28.26 -53.20 7.77
C SER A 30 28.21 -52.89 9.27
N GLY A 31 27.30 -52.01 9.72
CA GLY A 31 27.14 -51.65 11.14
C GLY A 31 26.33 -52.67 11.93
N THR A 32 26.13 -52.36 13.21
CA THR A 32 25.30 -53.21 14.08
C THR A 32 23.82 -52.85 13.91
N ASP A 33 22.93 -53.85 14.02
CA ASP A 33 21.47 -53.64 13.92
C ASP A 33 20.92 -52.66 14.97
N ALA A 34 21.57 -52.57 16.14
CA ALA A 34 21.14 -51.74 17.24
C ALA A 34 21.16 -50.20 16.90
N VAL A 35 22.08 -49.77 16.03
CA VAL A 35 22.25 -48.36 15.66
C VAL A 35 21.71 -48.05 14.25
N PHE A 36 21.31 -49.05 13.49
CA PHE A 36 20.86 -48.88 12.11
C PHE A 36 19.77 -47.83 11.98
N HIS A 37 18.70 -47.95 12.76
CA HIS A 37 17.54 -47.05 12.65
C HIS A 37 17.88 -45.61 13.05
N SER A 38 18.72 -45.38 14.05
CA SER A 38 19.17 -44.03 14.42
C SER A 38 20.05 -43.42 13.34
N SER A 39 21.07 -44.16 12.87
CA SER A 39 21.97 -43.67 11.82
C SER A 39 21.25 -43.38 10.52
N TYR A 40 20.25 -44.18 10.16
CA TYR A 40 19.43 -43.96 8.97
C TYR A 40 18.62 -42.65 9.09
N VAL A 41 18.00 -42.43 10.23
CA VAL A 41 17.20 -41.20 10.49
C VAL A 41 18.09 -39.98 10.65
N ASP A 42 19.28 -40.11 11.26
CA ASP A 42 20.27 -39.04 11.33
C ASP A 42 20.70 -38.56 9.94
N ARG A 43 20.92 -39.50 9.00
CA ARG A 43 21.21 -39.12 7.60
C ARG A 43 20.05 -38.41 6.92
N LEU A 44 18.80 -38.84 7.11
CA LEU A 44 17.65 -38.14 6.58
C LEU A 44 17.57 -36.69 7.10
N GLU A 45 17.85 -36.50 8.39
CA GLU A 45 17.86 -35.17 9.01
C GLU A 45 19.00 -34.31 8.47
N GLU A 46 20.23 -34.85 8.38
CA GLU A 46 21.39 -34.15 7.80
C GLU A 46 21.13 -33.69 6.36
N GLU A 47 20.46 -34.53 5.57
CA GLU A 47 20.07 -34.19 4.21
C GLU A 47 18.80 -33.33 4.12
N GLY A 48 18.19 -33.00 5.27
CA GLY A 48 16.97 -32.15 5.35
C GLY A 48 15.69 -32.82 4.83
N VAL A 49 15.67 -34.18 4.73
CA VAL A 49 14.48 -34.90 4.29
C VAL A 49 13.44 -34.91 5.39
N SER A 50 12.26 -34.40 5.12
CA SER A 50 11.12 -34.36 6.05
C SER A 50 10.05 -35.42 5.72
N ILE A 51 10.00 -35.88 4.47
CA ILE A 51 9.06 -36.89 3.98
C ILE A 51 9.87 -38.00 3.31
N GLY A 52 9.79 -39.25 3.81
CA GLY A 52 10.46 -40.39 3.21
C GLY A 52 9.49 -41.54 2.90
N VAL A 53 9.70 -42.22 1.80
CA VAL A 53 8.95 -43.43 1.45
C VAL A 53 9.92 -44.62 1.37
N ILE A 54 9.71 -45.60 2.22
CA ILE A 54 10.50 -46.88 2.18
C ILE A 54 9.96 -47.72 1.03
N THR A 55 10.83 -48.01 0.05
CA THR A 55 10.44 -48.67 -1.22
C THR A 55 11.42 -49.78 -1.60
N ASN A 56 11.58 -50.79 -0.71
CA ASN A 56 12.45 -51.95 -1.00
C ASN A 56 11.91 -52.76 -2.19
N HIS A 57 12.80 -53.38 -2.97
CA HIS A 57 12.46 -54.15 -4.15
C HIS A 57 11.56 -55.37 -3.82
N ASN A 58 10.33 -55.33 -4.31
CA ASN A 58 9.34 -56.44 -4.21
C ASN A 58 9.08 -56.91 -2.79
N LYS A 59 9.49 -56.11 -1.77
CA LYS A 59 9.47 -56.50 -0.36
C LYS A 59 8.99 -55.36 0.52
N PHE A 60 8.23 -55.73 1.55
CA PHE A 60 7.87 -54.81 2.64
C PHE A 60 8.21 -55.48 3.97
N ASP A 61 9.16 -54.92 4.72
CA ASP A 61 9.47 -55.39 6.08
C ASP A 61 8.72 -54.50 7.10
N ARG A 62 7.70 -55.10 7.70
CA ARG A 62 6.79 -54.39 8.62
C ARG A 62 7.48 -53.91 9.89
N ASP A 63 8.38 -54.72 10.44
CA ASP A 63 9.00 -54.43 11.73
C ASP A 63 10.12 -53.42 11.59
N GLU A 64 10.92 -53.49 10.56
CA GLU A 64 11.90 -52.46 10.21
C GLU A 64 11.22 -51.12 9.90
N TYR A 65 10.15 -51.13 9.10
CA TYR A 65 9.35 -49.91 8.85
C TYR A 65 8.83 -49.28 10.14
N LYS A 66 8.26 -50.07 11.09
CA LYS A 66 7.77 -49.58 12.37
C LYS A 66 8.89 -48.97 13.20
N ALA A 67 10.07 -49.60 13.23
CA ALA A 67 11.22 -49.13 13.99
C ALA A 67 11.78 -47.82 13.42
N LEU A 68 11.97 -47.72 12.09
CA LEU A 68 12.40 -46.52 11.39
C LEU A 68 11.39 -45.36 11.57
N ARG A 69 10.10 -45.63 11.38
CA ARG A 69 9.06 -44.65 11.60
C ARG A 69 9.04 -44.10 13.03
N LYS A 70 9.22 -44.96 14.05
CA LYS A 70 9.30 -44.56 15.46
C LYS A 70 10.51 -43.66 15.73
N ALA A 71 11.64 -43.94 15.13
CA ALA A 71 12.84 -43.11 15.26
C ALA A 71 12.66 -41.78 14.55
N ALA A 72 12.15 -41.76 13.32
CA ALA A 72 11.94 -40.62 12.49
C ALA A 72 10.94 -39.57 13.08
N LEU A 73 9.87 -40.08 13.74
CA LEU A 73 8.89 -39.24 14.42
C LEU A 73 9.49 -38.33 15.51
N LYS A 74 10.59 -38.76 16.14
CA LYS A 74 11.29 -37.96 17.17
C LYS A 74 12.01 -36.76 16.58
N LYS A 75 12.26 -36.78 15.27
CA LYS A 75 12.94 -35.71 14.50
C LYS A 75 11.99 -34.98 13.53
N ASN A 76 10.69 -35.13 13.70
CA ASN A 76 9.64 -34.57 12.81
C ASN A 76 9.77 -35.04 11.36
N ILE A 77 10.34 -36.20 11.12
CA ILE A 77 10.41 -36.84 9.80
C ILE A 77 9.25 -37.82 9.65
N TRP A 78 8.47 -37.65 8.57
CA TRP A 78 7.33 -38.49 8.25
C TRP A 78 7.72 -39.59 7.26
N ILE A 79 7.73 -40.84 7.73
CA ILE A 79 8.04 -42.03 6.91
C ILE A 79 6.75 -42.77 6.53
N LEU A 80 6.56 -42.99 5.25
CA LEU A 80 5.46 -43.75 4.66
C LEU A 80 5.89 -45.14 4.25
N PRO A 81 4.95 -46.13 4.29
CA PRO A 81 5.19 -47.46 3.77
C PRO A 81 5.00 -47.46 2.25
N GLY A 82 5.92 -48.08 1.54
CA GLY A 82 5.88 -48.28 0.09
C GLY A 82 6.60 -49.56 -0.31
N VAL A 83 6.62 -49.81 -1.62
CA VAL A 83 7.33 -50.90 -2.27
C VAL A 83 7.76 -50.47 -3.66
N GLU A 84 9.00 -50.73 -4.05
CA GLU A 84 9.40 -50.75 -5.46
C GLU A 84 9.00 -52.07 -6.08
N LEU A 85 7.88 -52.07 -6.81
CA LEU A 85 7.34 -53.26 -7.46
C LEU A 85 7.84 -53.35 -8.89
N SER A 86 8.49 -54.48 -9.24
CA SER A 86 8.79 -54.82 -10.64
C SER A 86 7.56 -55.43 -11.28
N VAL A 87 6.96 -54.75 -12.25
CA VAL A 87 5.79 -55.21 -13.00
C VAL A 87 6.20 -55.86 -14.32
N ASN A 88 5.48 -56.85 -14.77
CA ASN A 88 5.78 -57.61 -15.99
C ASN A 88 5.29 -56.85 -17.23
N ASP A 89 5.95 -55.70 -17.55
CA ASP A 89 5.72 -54.94 -18.78
C ASP A 89 7.08 -54.59 -19.42
N GLY A 90 7.20 -54.67 -20.75
CA GLY A 90 8.49 -54.55 -21.46
C GLY A 90 9.38 -55.78 -21.34
N ALA A 91 10.64 -55.62 -21.73
CA ALA A 91 11.59 -56.78 -21.77
C ALA A 91 12.17 -57.11 -20.40
N ASN A 92 12.40 -56.08 -19.57
CA ASN A 92 13.08 -56.23 -18.26
C ASN A 92 12.19 -55.92 -17.07
N GLY A 93 10.88 -55.69 -17.32
CA GLY A 93 9.94 -55.21 -16.31
C GLY A 93 10.02 -53.71 -16.13
N VAL A 94 8.97 -53.10 -15.57
CA VAL A 94 8.89 -51.65 -15.23
C VAL A 94 8.81 -51.52 -13.70
N HIS A 95 9.63 -50.64 -13.12
CA HIS A 95 9.64 -50.39 -11.69
C HIS A 95 8.61 -49.33 -11.30
N CYS A 96 7.82 -49.61 -10.27
CA CYS A 96 6.74 -48.82 -9.75
C CYS A 96 6.90 -48.59 -8.25
N LEU A 97 7.05 -47.38 -7.80
CA LEU A 97 7.01 -47.04 -6.36
C LEU A 97 5.55 -46.93 -5.96
N ILE A 98 5.06 -47.92 -5.24
CA ILE A 98 3.69 -47.91 -4.70
C ILE A 98 3.76 -47.36 -3.28
N VAL A 99 3.03 -46.26 -3.04
CA VAL A 99 2.94 -45.63 -1.71
C VAL A 99 1.59 -45.94 -1.11
N PHE A 100 1.58 -46.47 0.10
CA PHE A 100 0.37 -46.95 0.76
C PHE A 100 -0.09 -46.02 1.89
N ASN A 101 -1.41 -45.82 2.04
CA ASN A 101 -1.96 -45.18 3.22
C ASN A 101 -1.75 -46.06 4.44
N LYS A 102 -0.82 -45.69 5.31
CA LYS A 102 -0.43 -46.47 6.49
C LYS A 102 -1.61 -46.86 7.38
N VAL A 103 -2.56 -45.98 7.59
CA VAL A 103 -3.70 -46.19 8.49
C VAL A 103 -4.63 -47.28 7.94
N GLN A 104 -4.78 -47.35 6.63
CA GLN A 104 -5.69 -48.26 5.94
C GLN A 104 -5.05 -49.62 5.60
N TRP A 105 -3.75 -49.61 5.26
CA TRP A 105 -3.05 -50.84 4.84
C TRP A 105 -2.35 -51.59 5.96
N LEU A 106 -2.07 -50.92 7.11
CA LEU A 106 -1.42 -51.51 8.28
C LEU A 106 -2.31 -51.31 9.52
N ALA A 107 -3.58 -51.71 9.42
CA ALA A 107 -4.54 -51.56 10.50
C ALA A 107 -4.25 -52.61 11.58
N THR A 108 -4.18 -52.18 12.82
CA THR A 108 -3.98 -52.99 14.06
C THR A 108 -3.03 -54.20 13.92
N ASN A 109 -3.52 -55.37 13.49
CA ASN A 109 -2.72 -56.60 13.32
C ASN A 109 -2.58 -57.04 11.85
N ASP A 110 -3.31 -56.36 10.94
CA ASP A 110 -3.31 -56.74 9.52
C ASP A 110 -2.13 -56.12 8.76
N ASP A 111 -1.62 -56.88 7.81
CA ASP A 111 -0.58 -56.46 6.86
C ASP A 111 -1.08 -56.66 5.42
N TYR A 112 -1.93 -55.78 4.98
CA TYR A 112 -2.49 -55.84 3.63
C TYR A 112 -1.44 -55.58 2.54
N ILE A 113 -0.29 -54.93 2.87
CA ILE A 113 0.81 -54.72 1.93
C ILE A 113 1.43 -56.10 1.56
N ASN A 114 1.80 -56.90 2.55
CA ASN A 114 2.36 -58.25 2.28
C ASN A 114 1.33 -59.21 1.70
N GLN A 115 0.04 -59.08 2.05
CA GLN A 115 -1.04 -59.81 1.37
C GLN A 115 -1.13 -59.45 -0.11
N PHE A 116 -1.10 -58.15 -0.46
CA PHE A 116 -1.05 -57.69 -1.83
C PHE A 116 0.19 -58.26 -2.56
N LEU A 117 1.38 -58.12 -1.99
CA LEU A 117 2.61 -58.65 -2.57
C LEU A 117 2.52 -60.16 -2.81
N THR A 118 2.01 -60.94 -1.86
CA THR A 118 1.79 -62.35 -2.04
C THR A 118 0.84 -62.66 -3.20
N SER A 119 -0.22 -61.88 -3.38
CA SER A 119 -1.18 -62.06 -4.46
C SER A 119 -0.61 -61.75 -5.84
N VAL A 120 0.29 -60.75 -5.97
CA VAL A 120 0.87 -60.37 -7.26
C VAL A 120 2.08 -61.22 -7.67
N PHE A 121 2.73 -61.92 -6.68
CA PHE A 121 3.82 -62.85 -6.91
C PHE A 121 3.38 -64.33 -6.81
N GLU A 122 2.11 -64.63 -6.79
CA GLU A 122 1.61 -66.01 -6.72
C GLU A 122 2.22 -66.84 -7.84
N GLY A 123 2.95 -67.92 -7.47
CA GLY A 123 3.65 -68.81 -8.39
C GLY A 123 4.98 -68.29 -8.95
N VAL A 124 5.44 -67.12 -8.48
CA VAL A 124 6.74 -66.51 -8.89
C VAL A 124 7.76 -66.76 -7.78
N ALA A 125 8.86 -67.51 -8.10
CA ALA A 125 9.95 -67.78 -7.14
C ALA A 125 10.92 -66.56 -7.05
N ASN A 126 11.62 -66.46 -5.92
CA ASN A 126 12.67 -65.46 -5.67
C ASN A 126 12.24 -63.99 -5.84
N ARG A 127 11.01 -63.68 -5.44
CA ARG A 127 10.42 -62.35 -5.63
C ARG A 127 11.29 -61.19 -5.12
N GLU A 128 12.12 -61.43 -4.09
CA GLU A 128 13.01 -60.42 -3.50
C GLU A 128 14.24 -60.07 -4.35
N ASN A 129 14.36 -60.62 -5.53
CA ASN A 129 15.40 -60.26 -6.50
C ASN A 129 14.86 -59.12 -7.37
N GLU A 130 15.61 -58.05 -7.49
CA GLU A 130 15.26 -56.88 -8.28
C GLU A 130 14.93 -57.17 -9.76
N ASN A 131 15.50 -58.30 -10.31
CA ASN A 131 15.31 -58.70 -11.67
C ASN A 131 14.07 -59.60 -11.87
N VAL A 132 13.34 -59.88 -10.82
CA VAL A 132 12.11 -60.71 -10.89
C VAL A 132 10.89 -59.81 -10.90
N SER A 133 10.15 -59.85 -11.98
CA SER A 133 8.88 -59.14 -12.14
C SER A 133 7.71 -59.93 -11.53
N CYS A 134 6.70 -59.25 -11.04
CA CYS A 134 5.47 -59.87 -10.62
C CYS A 134 4.71 -60.52 -11.80
N LYS A 135 3.66 -61.30 -11.52
CA LYS A 135 2.86 -62.00 -12.54
C LYS A 135 2.11 -61.09 -13.51
N TYR A 136 1.81 -59.85 -13.08
CA TYR A 136 0.90 -58.94 -13.75
C TYR A 136 1.64 -57.80 -14.45
N ASN A 137 1.04 -57.31 -15.54
CA ASN A 137 1.47 -56.06 -16.20
C ASN A 137 1.03 -54.83 -15.41
N LEU A 138 1.46 -53.63 -15.83
CA LEU A 138 1.17 -52.35 -15.13
C LEU A 138 -0.33 -52.11 -14.98
N GLU A 139 -1.12 -52.30 -16.04
CA GLU A 139 -2.56 -52.09 -16.00
C GLU A 139 -3.29 -53.01 -15.02
N ASP A 140 -2.92 -54.29 -14.97
CA ASP A 140 -3.49 -55.25 -14.04
C ASP A 140 -3.14 -54.91 -12.58
N VAL A 141 -1.90 -54.48 -12.32
CA VAL A 141 -1.48 -54.02 -10.99
C VAL A 141 -2.30 -52.81 -10.56
N LEU A 142 -2.45 -51.79 -11.42
CA LEU A 142 -3.26 -50.60 -11.12
C LEU A 142 -4.72 -51.00 -10.85
N THR A 143 -5.28 -51.95 -11.60
CA THR A 143 -6.64 -52.46 -11.39
C THR A 143 -6.79 -53.14 -10.03
N LYS A 144 -5.81 -53.94 -9.62
CA LYS A 144 -5.80 -54.56 -8.28
C LYS A 144 -5.72 -53.50 -7.16
N LEU A 145 -4.87 -52.47 -7.32
CA LEU A 145 -4.80 -51.33 -6.37
C LEU A 145 -6.11 -50.56 -6.29
N ASP A 146 -6.81 -50.36 -7.44
CA ASP A 146 -8.14 -49.74 -7.46
C ASP A 146 -9.21 -50.58 -6.76
N ALA A 147 -9.12 -51.92 -6.83
CA ALA A 147 -9.99 -52.80 -6.05
C ALA A 147 -9.78 -52.59 -4.53
N HIS A 148 -8.53 -52.56 -4.09
CA HIS A 148 -8.21 -52.24 -2.70
C HIS A 148 -8.69 -50.87 -2.27
N ARG A 149 -8.61 -49.86 -3.16
CA ARG A 149 -9.14 -48.50 -2.87
C ARG A 149 -10.66 -48.50 -2.68
N LYS A 150 -11.39 -49.29 -3.49
CA LYS A 150 -12.84 -49.47 -3.33
C LYS A 150 -13.19 -50.13 -2.00
N ASP A 151 -12.29 -50.92 -1.48
CA ASP A 151 -12.39 -51.52 -0.12
C ASP A 151 -11.88 -50.61 1.00
N GLY A 152 -11.63 -49.31 0.71
CA GLY A 152 -11.18 -48.31 1.68
C GLY A 152 -9.66 -48.35 1.98
N ARG A 153 -8.85 -48.98 1.11
CA ARG A 153 -7.37 -49.05 1.22
C ARG A 153 -6.73 -48.23 0.09
N ASP A 154 -6.52 -46.95 0.29
CA ASP A 154 -6.00 -46.05 -0.72
C ASP A 154 -4.46 -46.15 -0.89
N SER A 155 -4.00 -45.97 -2.13
CA SER A 155 -2.58 -45.93 -2.52
C SER A 155 -2.41 -45.12 -3.78
N PHE A 156 -1.20 -44.68 -4.06
CA PHE A 156 -0.82 -44.10 -5.35
C PHE A 156 0.53 -44.66 -5.84
N VAL A 157 0.82 -44.41 -7.10
CA VAL A 157 2.01 -44.95 -7.76
C VAL A 157 2.85 -43.81 -8.35
N ILE A 158 4.17 -43.95 -8.18
CA ILE A 158 5.18 -43.13 -8.86
C ILE A 158 5.95 -44.10 -9.78
N LEU A 159 6.10 -43.81 -11.05
CA LEU A 159 6.95 -44.61 -11.93
C LEU A 159 8.40 -44.27 -11.68
N ALA A 160 9.19 -45.32 -11.30
CA ALA A 160 10.58 -45.14 -10.91
C ALA A 160 11.46 -44.88 -12.13
N HIS A 161 12.51 -44.05 -11.94
CA HIS A 161 13.60 -43.79 -12.90
C HIS A 161 13.22 -43.95 -14.39
N VAL A 162 12.13 -43.22 -14.80
CA VAL A 162 11.35 -43.46 -16.05
C VAL A 162 12.17 -43.54 -17.35
N ASN A 163 13.37 -42.91 -17.38
CA ASN A 163 14.27 -42.86 -18.54
C ASN A 163 15.42 -43.88 -18.50
N GLN A 164 15.55 -44.61 -17.39
CA GLN A 164 16.64 -45.54 -17.17
C GLN A 164 16.17 -47.01 -17.41
N ASN A 165 17.09 -48.00 -17.27
CA ASN A 165 16.74 -49.40 -17.31
C ASN A 165 15.61 -49.71 -16.31
N LYS A 166 14.66 -50.57 -16.72
CA LYS A 166 13.41 -50.85 -15.99
C LYS A 166 12.49 -49.63 -15.81
N GLY A 167 12.78 -48.55 -16.51
CA GLY A 167 11.95 -47.33 -16.50
C GLY A 167 10.90 -47.36 -17.60
N PHE A 168 9.78 -46.67 -17.38
CA PHE A 168 8.57 -46.66 -18.21
C PHE A 168 8.85 -46.30 -19.69
N PHE A 169 9.62 -45.24 -19.94
CA PHE A 169 9.93 -44.81 -21.31
C PHE A 169 11.05 -45.62 -21.98
N LYS A 170 11.82 -46.32 -21.20
CA LYS A 170 12.92 -47.17 -21.71
C LYS A 170 12.43 -48.54 -22.11
N GLU A 171 11.55 -49.14 -21.30
CA GLU A 171 11.09 -50.51 -21.48
C GLU A 171 9.89 -50.63 -22.40
N LEU A 172 9.03 -49.57 -22.48
CA LEU A 172 7.81 -49.60 -23.29
C LEU A 172 7.94 -48.81 -24.57
N ASN A 173 7.40 -49.36 -25.64
CA ASN A 173 7.26 -48.60 -26.91
C ASN A 173 6.08 -47.63 -26.84
N GLY A 174 6.12 -46.58 -27.74
CA GLY A 174 5.13 -45.54 -27.80
C GLY A 174 3.68 -46.02 -27.95
N GLY A 175 3.43 -47.09 -28.67
CA GLY A 175 2.09 -47.68 -28.85
C GLY A 175 1.54 -48.29 -27.55
N ARG A 176 2.38 -48.99 -26.80
CA ARG A 176 1.99 -49.54 -25.49
C ARG A 176 1.71 -48.40 -24.48
N ILE A 177 2.58 -47.38 -24.46
CA ILE A 177 2.41 -46.20 -23.60
C ILE A 177 1.10 -45.50 -23.90
N GLN A 178 0.78 -45.25 -25.18
CA GLN A 178 -0.47 -44.62 -25.58
C GLN A 178 -1.69 -45.44 -25.16
N THR A 179 -1.61 -46.77 -25.27
CA THR A 179 -2.70 -47.67 -24.89
C THR A 179 -2.98 -47.59 -23.40
N ILE A 180 -1.93 -47.62 -22.56
CA ILE A 180 -2.08 -47.52 -21.09
C ILE A 180 -2.53 -46.10 -20.67
N ALA A 181 -1.93 -45.08 -21.27
CA ALA A 181 -2.21 -43.68 -20.93
C ALA A 181 -3.66 -43.25 -21.26
N ASN A 182 -4.32 -43.94 -22.16
CA ASN A 182 -5.74 -43.69 -22.44
C ASN A 182 -6.69 -44.30 -21.40
N LYS A 183 -6.19 -45.13 -20.51
CA LYS A 183 -6.99 -45.69 -19.43
C LYS A 183 -7.14 -44.67 -18.27
N GLU A 184 -8.37 -44.46 -17.82
CA GLU A 184 -8.65 -43.59 -16.66
C GLU A 184 -7.87 -44.04 -15.41
N ILE A 185 -7.79 -45.36 -15.19
CA ILE A 185 -7.09 -45.94 -14.06
C ILE A 185 -5.60 -45.54 -14.00
N PHE A 186 -4.94 -45.40 -15.16
CA PHE A 186 -3.54 -44.96 -15.24
C PHE A 186 -3.41 -43.53 -14.72
N ARG A 187 -4.19 -42.58 -15.27
CA ARG A 187 -4.13 -41.17 -14.88
C ARG A 187 -4.55 -40.92 -13.43
N LYS A 188 -5.46 -41.76 -12.92
CA LYS A 188 -5.96 -41.65 -11.54
C LYS A 188 -4.97 -42.20 -10.50
N SER A 189 -4.15 -43.18 -10.88
CA SER A 189 -3.26 -43.89 -9.95
C SER A 189 -1.82 -43.43 -10.04
N ILE A 190 -1.34 -43.00 -11.21
CA ILE A 190 0.04 -42.55 -11.41
C ILE A 190 0.11 -41.04 -11.05
N LEU A 191 0.75 -40.69 -9.93
CA LEU A 191 0.84 -39.29 -9.46
C LEU A 191 2.23 -38.70 -9.66
N GLY A 192 3.26 -39.50 -9.98
CA GLY A 192 4.60 -38.97 -10.18
C GLY A 192 5.44 -39.79 -11.17
N PHE A 193 6.41 -39.12 -11.79
CA PHE A 193 7.50 -39.69 -12.55
C PHE A 193 8.80 -39.32 -11.89
N GLN A 194 9.61 -40.33 -11.53
CA GLN A 194 10.92 -40.11 -10.95
C GLN A 194 12.00 -40.01 -12.02
N LYS A 195 12.93 -39.07 -11.85
CA LYS A 195 14.09 -38.83 -12.76
C LYS A 195 13.67 -38.49 -14.20
N LEU A 196 12.61 -37.73 -14.38
CA LEU A 196 12.25 -37.20 -15.68
C LEU A 196 13.09 -35.91 -15.94
N THR A 197 14.33 -36.09 -16.40
CA THR A 197 15.29 -34.97 -16.60
C THR A 197 15.67 -34.74 -18.05
N ASP A 198 15.21 -35.60 -18.96
CA ASP A 198 15.58 -35.63 -20.38
C ASP A 198 14.51 -34.92 -21.22
N ARG A 199 14.96 -34.03 -22.12
CA ARG A 199 14.08 -33.29 -23.06
C ARG A 199 13.31 -34.25 -23.99
N ASP A 200 13.94 -35.36 -24.40
CA ASP A 200 13.30 -36.34 -25.27
C ASP A 200 12.11 -37.02 -24.56
N SER A 201 12.23 -37.27 -23.30
CA SER A 201 11.14 -37.85 -22.51
C SER A 201 10.02 -36.85 -22.23
N GLU A 202 10.30 -35.59 -22.07
CA GLU A 202 9.26 -34.56 -22.05
C GLU A 202 8.53 -34.45 -23.38
N SER A 203 9.24 -34.55 -24.49
CA SER A 203 8.66 -34.65 -25.84
C SER A 203 7.80 -35.90 -25.98
N ASN A 204 8.24 -37.04 -25.44
CA ASN A 204 7.49 -38.32 -25.41
C ASN A 204 6.20 -38.18 -24.57
N CYS A 205 6.24 -37.43 -23.44
CA CYS A 205 5.03 -37.13 -22.67
C CYS A 205 4.02 -36.32 -23.51
N LYS A 206 4.47 -35.32 -24.25
CA LYS A 206 3.59 -34.54 -25.16
C LYS A 206 2.95 -35.41 -26.22
N THR A 207 3.73 -36.31 -26.81
CA THR A 207 3.30 -37.15 -27.94
C THR A 207 2.46 -38.34 -27.49
N TRP A 208 2.97 -39.12 -26.53
CA TRP A 208 2.39 -40.42 -26.16
C TRP A 208 1.35 -40.29 -25.06
N LEU A 209 1.50 -39.30 -24.15
CA LEU A 209 0.56 -39.03 -23.07
C LEU A 209 -0.42 -37.89 -23.39
N ARG A 210 -0.41 -37.36 -24.63
CA ARG A 210 -1.27 -36.23 -25.06
C ARG A 210 -1.15 -35.00 -24.17
N GLY A 211 0.05 -34.67 -23.77
CA GLY A 211 0.35 -33.54 -22.91
C GLY A 211 0.05 -33.76 -21.41
N TRP A 212 -0.56 -34.88 -21.04
CA TRP A 212 -0.70 -35.23 -19.63
C TRP A 212 0.65 -35.62 -19.03
N MET A 213 0.98 -35.06 -17.88
CA MET A 213 2.20 -35.34 -17.14
C MET A 213 1.92 -35.28 -15.63
N PRO A 214 2.25 -36.31 -14.84
CA PRO A 214 2.15 -36.27 -13.40
C PRO A 214 3.26 -35.40 -12.78
N ALA A 215 3.34 -35.31 -11.46
CA ALA A 215 4.39 -34.59 -10.77
C ALA A 215 5.79 -35.14 -11.14
N LYS A 216 6.76 -34.27 -11.33
CA LYS A 216 8.17 -34.64 -11.44
C LYS A 216 8.74 -34.80 -10.02
N VAL A 217 9.23 -35.94 -9.69
CA VAL A 217 9.78 -36.19 -8.35
C VAL A 217 11.16 -36.84 -8.42
N GLN A 218 11.90 -36.69 -7.34
CA GLN A 218 13.23 -37.27 -7.17
C GLN A 218 13.25 -38.20 -5.95
N GLY A 219 14.27 -39.02 -5.89
CA GLY A 219 14.54 -39.91 -4.77
C GLY A 219 15.99 -40.34 -4.80
N SER A 220 16.58 -40.65 -3.65
CA SER A 220 17.99 -41.02 -3.54
C SER A 220 18.30 -42.36 -4.15
N ASP A 221 17.35 -43.31 -4.15
CA ASP A 221 17.56 -44.70 -4.61
C ASP A 221 18.82 -45.29 -3.93
N CYS A 222 18.85 -45.13 -2.59
CA CYS A 222 20.03 -45.35 -1.76
C CYS A 222 20.37 -46.83 -1.61
N LYS A 223 21.63 -47.18 -1.84
CA LYS A 223 22.14 -48.55 -1.71
C LYS A 223 23.08 -48.76 -0.49
N SER A 224 23.23 -47.69 0.33
CA SER A 224 23.94 -47.76 1.61
C SER A 224 23.55 -46.55 2.48
N ILE A 225 23.94 -46.57 3.77
CA ILE A 225 23.68 -45.46 4.72
C ILE A 225 24.17 -44.10 4.21
N ASP A 226 25.35 -44.06 3.58
CA ASP A 226 25.98 -42.83 3.12
C ASP A 226 25.19 -42.11 2.00
N PHE A 227 24.30 -42.84 1.33
CA PHE A 227 23.47 -42.33 0.25
C PHE A 227 22.00 -42.08 0.65
N VAL A 228 21.64 -42.39 1.89
CA VAL A 228 20.27 -42.16 2.38
C VAL A 228 19.92 -40.70 2.32
N GLY A 229 18.84 -40.39 1.61
CA GLY A 229 18.37 -39.00 1.43
C GLY A 229 19.27 -38.12 0.56
N LYS A 230 20.42 -38.61 0.10
CA LYS A 230 21.36 -37.81 -0.69
C LYS A 230 20.75 -37.42 -2.05
N ALA A 231 20.84 -36.16 -2.39
CA ALA A 231 20.40 -35.69 -3.70
C ALA A 231 21.22 -36.35 -4.82
N GLN A 232 20.55 -36.71 -5.91
CA GLN A 232 21.26 -37.08 -7.13
C GLN A 232 21.73 -35.82 -7.85
N VAL A 233 22.82 -35.88 -8.57
CA VAL A 233 23.42 -34.74 -9.24
C VAL A 233 23.20 -34.88 -10.74
N SER A 234 22.76 -33.80 -11.40
CA SER A 234 22.72 -33.68 -12.84
C SER A 234 23.42 -32.39 -13.29
N GLY A 235 24.62 -32.54 -13.87
CA GLY A 235 25.49 -31.39 -14.07
C GLY A 235 25.93 -30.80 -12.74
N ASP A 236 25.73 -29.47 -12.57
CA ASP A 236 26.06 -28.77 -11.32
C ASP A 236 24.89 -28.69 -10.34
N ASN A 237 23.72 -29.27 -10.65
CA ASN A 237 22.50 -29.11 -9.85
C ASN A 237 22.17 -30.39 -9.04
N ASP A 238 21.86 -30.20 -7.76
CA ASP A 238 21.26 -31.20 -6.90
C ASP A 238 19.80 -31.42 -7.30
N LEU A 239 19.43 -32.66 -7.62
CA LEU A 239 18.04 -33.02 -7.93
C LEU A 239 17.29 -33.33 -6.65
N LYS A 240 16.44 -32.43 -6.22
CA LYS A 240 15.61 -32.55 -5.00
C LYS A 240 14.13 -32.40 -5.34
N THR A 241 13.29 -32.86 -4.44
CA THR A 241 11.84 -32.62 -4.51
C THR A 241 11.38 -31.99 -3.21
N TYR A 242 10.67 -30.88 -3.32
CA TYR A 242 9.96 -30.25 -2.22
C TYR A 242 8.47 -30.34 -2.45
N ILE A 243 7.75 -30.71 -1.39
CA ILE A 243 6.29 -30.85 -1.39
C ILE A 243 5.70 -29.84 -0.39
N LYS A 244 4.70 -29.08 -0.82
CA LYS A 244 4.01 -28.12 0.02
C LYS A 244 2.78 -28.79 0.64
N ILE A 245 2.83 -29.06 1.94
CA ILE A 245 1.72 -29.61 2.74
C ILE A 245 1.59 -28.89 4.09
N GLY A 246 0.41 -28.96 4.67
CA GLY A 246 0.09 -28.34 5.96
C GLY A 246 -0.25 -29.33 7.07
N ASP A 247 -0.17 -30.63 6.78
CA ASP A 247 -0.31 -31.69 7.78
C ASP A 247 0.34 -32.97 7.25
N TYR A 248 0.86 -33.81 8.15
CA TYR A 248 1.40 -35.14 7.82
C TYR A 248 0.28 -36.18 7.65
N ASN A 249 -0.50 -36.06 6.61
CA ASN A 249 -1.49 -37.04 6.24
C ASN A 249 -1.38 -37.45 4.75
N PHE A 250 -1.91 -38.65 4.46
CA PHE A 250 -1.77 -39.25 3.13
C PHE A 250 -2.55 -38.46 2.05
N ASP A 251 -3.70 -37.91 2.39
CA ASP A 251 -4.54 -37.17 1.45
C ASP A 251 -3.90 -35.84 1.07
N ALA A 252 -3.24 -35.14 2.03
CA ALA A 252 -2.47 -33.92 1.76
C ALA A 252 -1.33 -34.18 0.78
N LEU A 253 -0.56 -35.27 0.97
CA LEU A 253 0.52 -35.64 0.06
C LEU A 253 0.00 -36.01 -1.33
N LYS A 254 -1.09 -36.78 -1.39
CA LYS A 254 -1.73 -37.17 -2.64
C LYS A 254 -2.27 -35.93 -3.39
N TYR A 255 -2.91 -34.99 -2.68
CA TYR A 255 -3.39 -33.75 -3.26
C TYR A 255 -2.23 -32.88 -3.76
N ALA A 256 -1.15 -32.78 -3.00
CA ALA A 256 0.04 -32.04 -3.44
C ALA A 256 0.62 -32.57 -4.76
N LEU A 257 0.68 -33.89 -4.95
CA LEU A 257 1.11 -34.48 -6.21
C LEU A 257 0.11 -34.26 -7.37
N LEU A 258 -1.18 -34.14 -7.08
CA LEU A 258 -2.22 -33.79 -8.07
C LEU A 258 -2.13 -32.33 -8.46
N ASP A 259 -1.89 -31.42 -7.51
CA ASP A 259 -1.70 -29.97 -7.74
C ASP A 259 -0.20 -29.63 -7.88
N LYS A 260 0.47 -30.36 -8.74
CA LYS A 260 1.93 -30.32 -8.89
C LYS A 260 2.49 -28.94 -9.24
N GLU A 261 1.71 -28.09 -9.90
CA GLU A 261 2.16 -26.76 -10.35
C GLU A 261 2.34 -25.79 -9.18
N HIS A 262 1.56 -26.00 -8.09
CA HIS A 262 1.57 -25.11 -6.94
C HIS A 262 2.16 -25.73 -5.67
N ARG A 263 2.27 -27.09 -5.65
CA ARG A 263 2.67 -27.82 -4.46
C ARG A 263 3.88 -28.74 -4.62
N VAL A 264 4.47 -28.83 -5.82
CA VAL A 264 5.71 -29.60 -6.08
C VAL A 264 6.74 -28.68 -6.72
N SER A 265 7.96 -28.67 -6.18
CA SER A 265 9.07 -27.88 -6.69
C SER A 265 10.39 -28.62 -6.53
N ASP A 266 11.40 -28.28 -7.32
CA ASP A 266 12.79 -28.74 -7.20
C ASP A 266 13.62 -27.88 -6.24
N GLU A 267 13.11 -26.68 -5.88
CA GLU A 267 13.68 -25.79 -4.90
C GLU A 267 12.60 -25.18 -4.00
N ILE A 268 12.99 -24.66 -2.83
CA ILE A 268 12.07 -23.92 -1.98
C ILE A 268 11.90 -22.52 -2.55
N PRO A 269 10.69 -22.11 -2.98
CA PRO A 269 10.46 -20.78 -3.46
C PRO A 269 10.84 -19.74 -2.40
N THR A 270 11.71 -18.82 -2.77
CA THR A 270 12.11 -17.70 -1.90
C THR A 270 11.14 -16.55 -2.08
N THR A 271 10.80 -15.87 -1.01
CA THR A 271 9.96 -14.68 -1.03
C THR A 271 10.70 -13.50 -0.40
N ASN A 272 10.74 -12.39 -1.11
CA ASN A 272 11.33 -11.13 -0.62
C ASN A 272 10.26 -10.12 -0.18
N LYS A 273 8.98 -10.53 -0.16
CA LYS A 273 7.86 -9.68 0.26
C LYS A 273 7.85 -9.46 1.77
N SER A 274 7.31 -8.33 2.19
CA SER A 274 6.89 -8.11 3.57
C SER A 274 5.60 -8.88 3.87
N TYR A 275 5.39 -9.32 5.12
CA TYR A 275 4.18 -10.04 5.51
C TYR A 275 3.94 -10.03 7.01
N LEU A 276 2.66 -10.09 7.40
CA LEU A 276 2.24 -10.25 8.79
C LEU A 276 2.49 -11.70 9.23
N LYS A 277 3.09 -11.88 10.40
CA LYS A 277 3.46 -13.19 10.95
C LYS A 277 2.49 -13.68 12.01
N ARG A 278 2.08 -12.78 12.93
CA ARG A 278 1.28 -13.12 14.10
C ARG A 278 0.61 -11.88 14.67
N ILE A 279 -0.61 -12.04 15.13
CA ILE A 279 -1.26 -11.05 15.99
C ILE A 279 -1.66 -11.71 17.30
N SER A 280 -1.40 -11.04 18.44
CA SER A 280 -1.80 -11.49 19.76
C SER A 280 -2.55 -10.40 20.51
N PHE A 281 -3.47 -10.81 21.37
CA PHE A 281 -4.40 -9.93 22.05
C PHE A 281 -4.26 -10.06 23.57
N SER A 282 -4.40 -8.93 24.26
CA SER A 282 -4.45 -8.86 25.71
C SER A 282 -5.59 -7.94 26.11
N GLY A 283 -6.55 -8.47 26.83
CA GLY A 283 -7.80 -7.82 27.19
C GLY A 283 -8.93 -8.00 26.16
N GLY A 284 -10.14 -7.69 26.56
CA GLY A 284 -11.34 -7.77 25.72
C GLY A 284 -11.79 -9.19 25.38
N LYS A 285 -12.50 -9.32 24.25
CA LYS A 285 -13.13 -10.60 23.83
C LYS A 285 -12.18 -11.59 23.16
N LEU A 286 -10.98 -11.13 22.82
CA LEU A 286 -9.90 -11.94 22.23
C LEU A 286 -8.75 -12.16 23.23
N ASP A 287 -8.97 -11.89 24.52
CA ASP A 287 -7.91 -12.00 25.54
C ASP A 287 -7.22 -13.36 25.52
N GLY A 288 -5.88 -13.34 25.47
CA GLY A 288 -5.02 -14.52 25.41
C GLY A 288 -4.99 -15.23 24.07
N GLN A 289 -5.79 -14.81 23.08
CA GLN A 289 -5.76 -15.41 21.76
C GLN A 289 -4.54 -14.92 20.97
N THR A 290 -4.01 -15.82 20.15
CA THR A 290 -2.92 -15.55 19.22
C THR A 290 -3.26 -16.17 17.89
N ILE A 291 -3.16 -15.40 16.81
CA ILE A 291 -3.39 -15.84 15.43
C ILE A 291 -2.09 -15.76 14.67
N THR A 292 -1.72 -16.86 14.00
CA THR A 292 -0.54 -16.95 13.15
C THR A 292 -0.94 -16.88 11.68
N PHE A 293 -0.08 -16.26 10.86
CA PHE A 293 -0.32 -16.11 9.42
C PHE A 293 0.75 -16.82 8.60
N SER A 294 0.30 -17.40 7.48
CA SER A 294 1.15 -17.80 6.37
C SER A 294 1.60 -16.56 5.59
N PRO A 295 2.79 -16.54 5.00
CA PRO A 295 3.18 -15.47 4.07
C PRO A 295 2.32 -15.41 2.80
N ASP A 296 1.53 -16.44 2.50
CA ASP A 296 0.75 -16.56 1.27
C ASP A 296 -0.75 -16.26 1.52
N LEU A 297 -1.66 -17.24 1.33
CA LEU A 297 -3.10 -17.05 1.47
C LEU A 297 -3.61 -17.45 2.85
N ASN A 298 -4.29 -16.54 3.53
CA ASN A 298 -4.91 -16.71 4.84
C ASN A 298 -6.41 -16.43 4.75
N ASN A 299 -7.24 -17.34 5.23
CA ASN A 299 -8.68 -17.17 5.20
C ASN A 299 -9.31 -17.29 6.59
N PHE A 300 -10.01 -16.25 7.02
CA PHE A 300 -10.91 -16.30 8.16
C PHE A 300 -12.26 -16.87 7.72
N ILE A 301 -12.69 -17.96 8.34
CA ILE A 301 -13.98 -18.56 8.12
C ILE A 301 -14.82 -18.56 9.41
N GLY A 302 -16.13 -18.65 9.31
CA GLY A 302 -17.03 -18.66 10.46
C GLY A 302 -18.44 -18.24 10.07
N ILE A 303 -19.43 -18.52 10.90
CA ILE A 303 -20.80 -18.04 10.69
C ILE A 303 -20.88 -16.51 10.77
N ARG A 304 -21.99 -15.92 10.38
CA ARG A 304 -22.22 -14.47 10.55
C ARG A 304 -22.17 -14.10 12.02
N GLY A 305 -21.44 -13.04 12.38
CA GLY A 305 -21.26 -12.61 13.76
C GLY A 305 -20.18 -13.35 14.53
N SER A 306 -19.42 -14.29 13.93
CA SER A 306 -18.36 -15.06 14.61
C SER A 306 -17.06 -14.28 14.92
N GLY A 307 -16.98 -13.00 14.57
CA GLY A 307 -15.80 -12.16 14.88
C GLY A 307 -14.77 -12.03 13.77
N LYS A 308 -14.93 -12.64 12.58
CA LYS A 308 -13.99 -12.53 11.44
C LYS A 308 -13.66 -11.08 11.10
N SER A 309 -14.68 -10.28 10.78
CA SER A 309 -14.54 -8.85 10.43
C SER A 309 -13.94 -8.05 11.59
N SER A 310 -14.20 -8.45 12.84
CA SER A 310 -13.65 -7.80 14.03
C SER A 310 -12.13 -7.94 14.10
N VAL A 311 -11.60 -9.13 13.78
CA VAL A 311 -10.14 -9.35 13.75
C VAL A 311 -9.50 -8.53 12.65
N LEU A 312 -10.09 -8.50 11.44
CA LEU A 312 -9.57 -7.69 10.34
C LEU A 312 -9.59 -6.19 10.67
N GLU A 313 -10.66 -5.69 11.31
CA GLU A 313 -10.74 -4.29 11.75
C GLU A 313 -9.69 -3.95 12.83
N ILE A 314 -9.35 -4.90 13.71
CA ILE A 314 -8.28 -4.69 14.68
C ILE A 314 -6.91 -4.66 13.99
N ILE A 315 -6.65 -5.55 13.02
CA ILE A 315 -5.41 -5.51 12.22
C ILE A 315 -5.29 -4.15 11.54
N ARG A 316 -6.35 -3.66 10.86
CA ARG A 316 -6.41 -2.33 10.28
C ARG A 316 -6.10 -1.23 11.30
N TYR A 317 -6.72 -1.30 12.48
CA TYR A 317 -6.55 -0.34 13.56
C TYR A 317 -5.10 -0.31 14.08
N VAL A 318 -4.48 -1.48 14.28
CA VAL A 318 -3.08 -1.58 14.76
C VAL A 318 -2.13 -0.99 13.73
N LEU A 319 -2.34 -1.27 12.45
CA LEU A 319 -1.55 -0.73 11.34
C LEU A 319 -1.75 0.77 11.11
N GLY A 320 -2.72 1.40 11.78
CA GLY A 320 -2.99 2.83 11.61
C GLY A 320 -3.65 3.18 10.27
N ILE A 321 -4.25 2.21 9.57
CA ILE A 321 -4.95 2.46 8.30
C ILE A 321 -6.26 3.19 8.61
N GLU A 322 -6.35 4.44 8.20
CA GLU A 322 -7.53 5.27 8.40
C GLU A 322 -8.69 4.84 7.48
N LEU A 323 -9.90 4.92 8.03
CA LEU A 323 -11.12 4.74 7.24
C LEU A 323 -11.44 6.04 6.52
N SER A 324 -11.61 5.98 5.21
CA SER A 324 -12.00 7.13 4.42
C SER A 324 -13.43 7.58 4.70
N ASP A 325 -13.77 8.80 4.28
CA ASP A 325 -15.13 9.31 4.38
C ASP A 325 -16.10 8.65 3.37
N ALA A 326 -15.54 7.97 2.37
CA ALA A 326 -16.32 7.18 1.41
C ALA A 326 -16.77 5.83 1.98
N VAL A 327 -16.12 5.31 3.03
CA VAL A 327 -16.46 4.01 3.64
C VAL A 327 -17.83 4.06 4.28
N ALA A 328 -18.64 3.02 4.01
CA ALA A 328 -19.89 2.83 4.71
C ALA A 328 -19.61 2.46 6.18
N ASP A 329 -20.47 2.96 7.08
CA ASP A 329 -20.47 2.56 8.49
C ASP A 329 -19.15 2.82 9.27
N LYS A 330 -18.42 3.89 8.92
CA LYS A 330 -17.15 4.30 9.59
C LYS A 330 -17.26 4.32 11.11
N LYS A 331 -18.35 4.85 11.64
CA LYS A 331 -18.63 4.90 13.08
C LYS A 331 -18.72 3.50 13.69
N TYR A 332 -19.53 2.63 13.05
CA TYR A 332 -19.71 1.24 13.49
C TYR A 332 -18.37 0.47 13.52
N LYS A 333 -17.54 0.60 12.47
CA LYS A 333 -16.23 -0.07 12.41
C LYS A 333 -15.30 0.35 13.56
N ASN A 334 -15.29 1.64 13.93
CA ASN A 334 -14.51 2.12 15.07
C ASN A 334 -15.08 1.66 16.43
N GLU A 335 -16.41 1.66 16.56
CA GLU A 335 -17.08 1.14 17.76
C GLU A 335 -16.84 -0.37 17.93
N LEU A 336 -16.78 -1.13 16.83
CA LEU A 336 -16.48 -2.57 16.84
C LEU A 336 -15.09 -2.86 17.41
N VAL A 337 -14.07 -2.11 16.99
CA VAL A 337 -12.70 -2.23 17.54
C VAL A 337 -12.71 -1.99 19.06
N SER A 338 -13.39 -0.92 19.48
CA SER A 338 -13.50 -0.58 20.91
C SER A 338 -14.25 -1.65 21.72
N TYR A 339 -15.31 -2.22 21.14
CA TYR A 339 -16.11 -3.28 21.76
C TYR A 339 -15.31 -4.59 21.94
N ILE A 340 -14.48 -4.95 20.95
CA ILE A 340 -13.73 -6.21 20.98
C ILE A 340 -12.48 -6.10 21.87
N LEU A 341 -11.70 -5.02 21.75
CA LEU A 341 -10.51 -4.83 22.57
C LEU A 341 -10.83 -4.49 24.03
N GLY A 342 -11.94 -3.77 24.26
CA GLY A 342 -12.29 -3.32 25.61
C GLY A 342 -11.34 -2.25 26.15
N SER A 343 -11.67 -1.70 27.33
CA SER A 343 -10.86 -0.66 27.96
C SER A 343 -9.47 -1.19 28.34
N GLY A 344 -8.42 -0.50 27.89
CA GLY A 344 -7.02 -0.92 28.10
C GLY A 344 -6.57 -2.14 27.29
N GLY A 345 -7.43 -2.65 26.41
CA GLY A 345 -7.09 -3.77 25.54
C GLY A 345 -5.96 -3.43 24.57
N LYS A 346 -5.06 -4.40 24.38
CA LYS A 346 -3.85 -4.27 23.56
C LYS A 346 -3.83 -5.34 22.47
N ALA A 347 -3.45 -4.95 21.27
CA ALA A 347 -3.10 -5.88 20.19
C ALA A 347 -1.63 -5.69 19.81
N THR A 348 -0.92 -6.81 19.61
CA THR A 348 0.49 -6.87 19.25
C THR A 348 0.63 -7.61 17.94
N LEU A 349 1.11 -6.93 16.91
CA LEU A 349 1.33 -7.46 15.57
C LEU A 349 2.82 -7.68 15.32
N LYS A 350 3.22 -8.90 14.94
CA LYS A 350 4.56 -9.21 14.46
C LYS A 350 4.54 -9.36 12.95
N PHE A 351 5.53 -8.78 12.28
CA PHE A 351 5.62 -8.80 10.82
C PHE A 351 7.08 -8.83 10.36
N ARG A 352 7.28 -9.23 9.11
CA ARG A 352 8.53 -9.11 8.39
C ARG A 352 8.47 -7.85 7.54
N GLY A 353 9.46 -6.98 7.67
CA GLY A 353 9.56 -5.76 6.89
C GLY A 353 10.14 -5.98 5.49
N SER A 354 10.09 -4.95 4.65
CA SER A 354 10.65 -4.92 3.29
C SER A 354 12.17 -5.11 3.26
N ASP A 355 12.86 -4.79 4.36
CA ASP A 355 14.29 -5.03 4.55
C ASP A 355 14.61 -6.48 4.99
N GLY A 356 13.62 -7.36 5.08
CA GLY A 356 13.75 -8.75 5.47
C GLY A 356 13.96 -8.98 6.97
N LYS A 357 13.82 -7.95 7.83
CA LYS A 357 13.90 -8.08 9.28
C LYS A 357 12.53 -8.24 9.92
N ASP A 358 12.53 -8.72 11.15
CA ASP A 358 11.33 -8.92 11.93
C ASP A 358 11.07 -7.72 12.85
N TYR A 359 9.80 -7.29 12.90
CA TYR A 359 9.34 -6.16 13.67
C TYR A 359 8.11 -6.50 14.49
N ARG A 360 7.88 -5.69 15.53
CA ARG A 360 6.71 -5.78 16.40
C ARG A 360 6.05 -4.43 16.55
N LEU A 361 4.75 -4.37 16.26
CA LEU A 361 3.92 -3.18 16.43
C LEU A 361 2.92 -3.45 17.55
N GLU A 362 2.91 -2.61 18.59
CA GLU A 362 1.95 -2.69 19.69
C GLU A 362 1.02 -1.50 19.68
N LYS A 363 -0.26 -1.74 19.89
CA LYS A 363 -1.25 -0.68 20.02
C LYS A 363 -2.23 -0.97 21.14
N ILE A 364 -2.32 -0.06 22.10
CA ILE A 364 -3.35 -0.03 23.13
C ILE A 364 -4.52 0.78 22.59
N LEU A 365 -5.74 0.38 22.93
CA LEU A 365 -6.94 1.11 22.51
C LEU A 365 -6.86 2.59 22.91
N GLY A 366 -7.03 3.48 21.93
CA GLY A 366 -6.99 4.93 22.13
C GLY A 366 -5.58 5.55 22.20
N GLN A 367 -4.51 4.75 22.04
CA GLN A 367 -3.13 5.25 22.02
C GLN A 367 -2.52 5.16 20.61
N THR A 368 -1.43 5.88 20.40
CA THR A 368 -0.60 5.74 19.19
C THR A 368 0.13 4.39 19.19
N PRO A 369 0.35 3.77 18.02
CA PRO A 369 1.10 2.53 17.93
C PRO A 369 2.58 2.75 18.28
N SER A 370 3.19 1.76 18.93
CA SER A 370 4.63 1.72 19.24
C SER A 370 5.31 0.64 18.43
N LEU A 371 6.36 1.00 17.69
CA LEU A 371 7.13 0.10 16.83
C LEU A 371 8.41 -0.36 17.53
N TYR A 372 8.73 -1.64 17.41
CA TYR A 372 9.92 -2.26 18.01
C TYR A 372 10.64 -3.12 16.98
N SER A 373 11.98 -3.16 17.07
CA SER A 373 12.79 -4.16 16.37
C SER A 373 12.65 -5.54 17.03
N ASP A 374 13.12 -6.60 16.37
CA ASP A 374 13.13 -7.96 16.90
C ASP A 374 13.94 -8.09 18.22
N THR A 375 14.96 -7.24 18.39
CA THR A 375 15.78 -7.14 19.62
C THR A 375 15.13 -6.32 20.72
N ASN A 376 13.82 -6.01 20.64
CA ASN A 376 13.03 -5.21 21.56
C ASN A 376 13.47 -3.73 21.72
N GLY A 377 14.29 -3.19 20.80
CA GLY A 377 14.58 -1.76 20.75
C GLY A 377 13.37 -0.98 20.22
N HIS A 378 12.88 0.03 20.98
CA HIS A 378 11.87 0.97 20.50
C HIS A 378 12.42 1.76 19.31
N LEU A 379 11.64 1.91 18.24
CA LEU A 379 12.02 2.65 17.04
C LEU A 379 11.19 3.92 16.93
N GLU A 380 11.87 5.04 16.77
CA GLU A 380 11.26 6.37 16.57
C GLU A 380 11.06 6.69 15.07
N CYS A 381 10.78 5.68 14.25
CA CYS A 381 10.47 5.86 12.83
C CYS A 381 9.00 5.53 12.54
N SER A 382 8.50 6.06 11.42
CA SER A 382 7.15 5.74 10.96
C SER A 382 7.06 4.28 10.49
N LEU A 383 5.87 3.68 10.59
CA LEU A 383 5.61 2.32 10.12
C LEU A 383 5.97 2.16 8.62
N ASN A 384 5.71 3.18 7.81
CA ASN A 384 6.00 3.18 6.36
C ASN A 384 7.50 3.10 6.04
N ALA A 385 8.38 3.33 7.01
CA ALA A 385 9.82 3.18 6.80
C ALA A 385 10.27 1.70 6.80
N VAL A 386 9.46 0.79 7.35
CA VAL A 386 9.81 -0.62 7.53
C VAL A 386 8.88 -1.58 6.81
N ILE A 387 7.68 -1.16 6.46
CA ILE A 387 6.70 -1.95 5.72
C ILE A 387 5.82 -1.04 4.88
N ASP A 388 5.55 -1.43 3.64
CA ASP A 388 4.49 -0.80 2.85
C ASP A 388 3.14 -1.10 3.50
N VAL A 389 2.38 -0.04 3.79
CA VAL A 389 1.11 -0.18 4.51
C VAL A 389 0.17 -1.08 3.71
N PRO A 390 -0.35 -2.16 4.33
CA PRO A 390 -1.27 -3.07 3.65
C PRO A 390 -2.49 -2.36 3.08
N MET A 391 -2.94 -2.80 1.91
CA MET A 391 -4.25 -2.39 1.40
C MET A 391 -5.35 -3.11 2.16
N TYR A 392 -6.29 -2.34 2.69
CA TYR A 392 -7.44 -2.84 3.43
C TYR A 392 -8.75 -2.43 2.77
N PHE A 393 -9.65 -3.40 2.57
CA PHE A 393 -11.02 -3.22 2.12
C PHE A 393 -11.97 -3.92 3.09
N GLY A 394 -12.83 -3.16 3.72
CA GLY A 394 -13.89 -3.70 4.56
C GLY A 394 -15.08 -4.20 3.74
N GLN A 395 -16.05 -4.78 4.43
CA GLN A 395 -17.25 -5.33 3.80
C GLN A 395 -17.96 -4.29 2.92
N LYS A 396 -18.29 -4.64 1.67
CA LYS A 396 -18.93 -3.79 0.65
C LYS A 396 -18.12 -2.57 0.20
N ASP A 397 -16.87 -2.40 0.63
CA ASP A 397 -16.07 -1.26 0.19
C ASP A 397 -15.80 -1.33 -1.33
N LEU A 398 -15.56 -2.52 -1.88
CA LEU A 398 -15.32 -2.73 -3.31
C LEU A 398 -16.54 -2.52 -4.20
N SER A 399 -17.75 -2.64 -3.67
CA SER A 399 -18.98 -2.39 -4.40
C SER A 399 -19.55 -0.98 -4.22
N ASN A 400 -18.82 -0.08 -3.55
CA ASN A 400 -19.26 1.28 -3.25
C ASN A 400 -19.51 2.09 -4.54
N LYS A 401 -20.65 2.83 -4.58
CA LYS A 401 -21.08 3.64 -5.74
C LYS A 401 -20.80 5.13 -5.59
N LYS A 402 -20.14 5.57 -4.51
CA LYS A 402 -19.87 7.00 -4.33
C LYS A 402 -18.85 7.48 -5.39
N ASP A 403 -19.08 8.62 -5.99
CA ASP A 403 -18.22 9.23 -7.02
C ASP A 403 -16.80 9.53 -6.50
N SER A 404 -16.62 9.62 -5.19
CA SER A 404 -15.32 9.80 -4.55
C SER A 404 -14.50 8.51 -4.43
N PHE A 405 -15.10 7.33 -4.64
CA PHE A 405 -14.43 6.05 -4.40
C PHE A 405 -13.29 5.77 -5.39
N GLU A 406 -13.52 5.96 -6.69
CA GLU A 406 -12.51 5.70 -7.72
C GLU A 406 -11.27 6.59 -7.56
N PRO A 407 -11.39 7.92 -7.39
CA PRO A 407 -10.24 8.78 -7.10
C PRO A 407 -9.50 8.41 -5.82
N GLU A 408 -10.23 8.03 -4.78
CA GLU A 408 -9.65 7.65 -3.50
C GLU A 408 -8.88 6.33 -3.58
N LEU A 409 -9.42 5.34 -4.30
CA LEU A 409 -8.74 4.08 -4.57
C LEU A 409 -7.40 4.33 -5.27
N ILE A 410 -7.41 5.13 -6.33
CA ILE A 410 -6.19 5.49 -7.06
C ILE A 410 -5.20 6.26 -6.16
N ASN A 411 -5.68 7.17 -5.32
CA ASN A 411 -4.84 7.88 -4.36
C ASN A 411 -4.17 6.95 -3.34
N ARG A 412 -4.86 5.92 -2.87
CA ARG A 412 -4.28 4.92 -1.96
C ARG A 412 -3.19 4.10 -2.63
N MET A 413 -3.37 3.79 -3.91
CA MET A 413 -2.43 2.97 -4.67
C MET A 413 -1.17 3.75 -5.09
N ILE A 414 -1.31 5.04 -5.40
CA ILE A 414 -0.22 5.86 -5.96
C ILE A 414 0.29 6.90 -4.96
N GLY A 415 -0.34 7.01 -3.78
CA GLY A 415 -0.19 8.15 -2.85
C GLY A 415 1.25 8.53 -2.55
N SER A 416 2.10 7.58 -2.20
CA SER A 416 3.51 7.82 -1.88
C SER A 416 4.33 8.32 -3.08
N HIS A 417 3.95 7.97 -4.30
CA HIS A 417 4.63 8.44 -5.52
C HIS A 417 4.32 9.88 -5.90
N LEU A 418 3.35 10.52 -5.22
CA LEU A 418 2.94 11.91 -5.45
C LEU A 418 3.34 12.86 -4.32
N ASP A 419 3.99 12.38 -3.27
CA ASP A 419 4.25 13.18 -2.06
C ASP A 419 5.13 14.40 -2.36
N GLU A 420 6.13 14.27 -3.23
CA GLU A 420 6.97 15.40 -3.63
C GLU A 420 6.17 16.47 -4.40
N GLN A 421 5.35 16.06 -5.34
CA GLN A 421 4.50 17.00 -6.11
C GLN A 421 3.49 17.69 -5.20
N ARG A 422 2.91 16.99 -4.24
CA ARG A 422 1.99 17.55 -3.25
C ARG A 422 2.70 18.55 -2.32
N ARG A 423 3.93 18.27 -1.92
CA ARG A 423 4.76 19.21 -1.16
C ARG A 423 4.96 20.51 -1.94
N VAL A 424 5.32 20.42 -3.22
CA VAL A 424 5.47 21.59 -4.09
C VAL A 424 4.16 22.35 -4.22
N VAL A 425 3.02 21.68 -4.38
CA VAL A 425 1.70 22.33 -4.41
C VAL A 425 1.47 23.11 -3.13
N THR A 426 1.70 22.52 -1.96
CA THR A 426 1.51 23.21 -0.67
C THR A 426 2.41 24.44 -0.52
N GLU A 427 3.66 24.35 -0.99
CA GLU A 427 4.59 25.49 -0.99
C GLU A 427 4.07 26.64 -1.88
N GLN A 428 3.55 26.33 -3.08
CA GLN A 428 2.99 27.33 -3.98
C GLN A 428 1.68 27.92 -3.47
N GLU A 429 0.83 27.15 -2.80
CA GLU A 429 -0.36 27.67 -2.13
C GLU A 429 0.00 28.70 -1.05
N GLN A 430 1.02 28.41 -0.26
CA GLN A 430 1.50 29.36 0.75
C GLN A 430 2.11 30.61 0.11
N ASN A 431 2.83 30.47 -1.00
CA ASN A 431 3.39 31.60 -1.74
C ASN A 431 2.27 32.55 -2.26
N VAL A 432 1.20 32.01 -2.84
CA VAL A 432 0.03 32.78 -3.27
C VAL A 432 -0.60 33.53 -2.10
N LYS A 433 -0.78 32.89 -0.95
CA LYS A 433 -1.34 33.52 0.27
C LYS A 433 -0.46 34.69 0.74
N ASN A 434 0.87 34.50 0.74
CA ASN A 434 1.81 35.55 1.13
C ASN A 434 1.74 36.77 0.18
N CYS A 435 1.73 36.54 -1.14
CA CYS A 435 1.58 37.60 -2.14
C CYS A 435 0.27 38.40 -1.96
N LEU A 436 -0.82 37.71 -1.62
CA LEU A 436 -2.11 38.37 -1.35
C LEU A 436 -2.07 39.25 -0.11
N ILE A 437 -1.47 38.76 0.98
CA ILE A 437 -1.33 39.53 2.23
C ILE A 437 -0.52 40.80 1.99
N GLU A 438 0.58 40.71 1.22
CA GLU A 438 1.37 41.90 0.88
C GLU A 438 0.63 42.89 -0.01
N LEU A 439 -0.14 42.41 -0.99
CA LEU A 439 -0.95 43.25 -1.85
C LEU A 439 -2.06 43.99 -1.09
N GLN A 440 -2.77 43.29 -0.21
CA GLN A 440 -3.86 43.84 0.61
C GLN A 440 -3.38 44.98 1.54
N LYS A 441 -2.12 44.92 2.03
CA LYS A 441 -1.53 45.97 2.84
C LYS A 441 -1.43 47.31 2.10
N LEU A 442 -1.35 47.29 0.76
CA LEU A 442 -1.20 48.50 -0.07
C LEU A 442 -2.51 49.02 -0.67
N ASP A 443 -3.58 48.20 -0.71
CA ASP A 443 -4.84 48.60 -1.39
C ASP A 443 -5.49 49.84 -0.81
N SER A 444 -5.43 50.05 0.51
CA SER A 444 -6.04 51.22 1.15
C SER A 444 -5.29 52.55 0.91
N ALA A 445 -4.06 52.52 0.42
CA ALA A 445 -3.22 53.70 0.23
C ALA A 445 -3.51 54.46 -1.08
N THR A 446 -3.89 53.71 -2.15
CA THR A 446 -4.01 54.25 -3.50
C THR A 446 -5.38 54.92 -3.80
N ASP A 447 -6.40 54.64 -2.99
CA ASP A 447 -7.76 55.21 -3.20
C ASP A 447 -7.82 56.75 -3.09
N ARG A 448 -6.77 57.34 -2.49
CA ARG A 448 -6.67 58.81 -2.34
C ARG A 448 -6.06 59.57 -3.52
N ILE A 449 -5.51 58.89 -4.50
CA ILE A 449 -4.83 59.47 -5.66
C ILE A 449 -5.75 60.41 -6.45
N PRO A 450 -6.99 60.03 -6.85
CA PRO A 450 -7.88 60.92 -7.62
C PRO A 450 -8.26 62.17 -6.89
N GLU A 451 -8.45 62.10 -5.55
CA GLU A 451 -8.80 63.25 -4.72
C GLU A 451 -7.63 64.26 -4.63
N LEU A 452 -6.40 63.75 -4.47
CA LEU A 452 -5.20 64.58 -4.44
C LEU A 452 -4.91 65.21 -5.80
N GLU A 453 -5.08 64.50 -6.90
CA GLU A 453 -4.93 65.08 -8.27
C GLU A 453 -5.92 66.17 -8.53
N LYS A 454 -7.17 66.06 -8.09
CA LYS A 454 -8.18 67.17 -8.16
C LYS A 454 -7.75 68.34 -7.31
N THR A 455 -7.32 68.09 -6.06
CA THR A 455 -6.87 69.16 -5.12
C THR A 455 -5.67 69.89 -5.69
N ILE A 456 -4.72 69.23 -6.31
CA ILE A 456 -3.57 69.86 -7.01
C ILE A 456 -4.03 70.73 -8.17
N LYS A 457 -4.95 70.25 -9.03
CA LYS A 457 -5.47 71.04 -10.15
C LYS A 457 -6.20 72.23 -9.71
N ASP A 458 -7.04 72.14 -8.69
CA ASP A 458 -7.79 73.26 -8.12
C ASP A 458 -6.83 74.31 -7.51
N ALA A 459 -5.80 73.84 -6.79
CA ALA A 459 -4.78 74.76 -6.23
C ALA A 459 -3.97 75.51 -7.32
N GLN A 460 -3.57 74.75 -8.38
CA GLN A 460 -2.86 75.38 -9.52
C GLN A 460 -3.68 76.42 -10.21
N GLN A 461 -4.98 76.21 -10.45
CA GLN A 461 -5.88 77.24 -11.06
C GLN A 461 -5.99 78.48 -10.21
N LYS A 462 -6.10 78.39 -8.90
CA LYS A 462 -6.15 79.52 -8.00
C LYS A 462 -4.81 80.30 -8.01
N LEU A 463 -3.66 79.63 -8.07
CA LEU A 463 -2.37 80.31 -8.15
C LEU A 463 -2.13 81.07 -9.42
N THR A 464 -2.77 80.73 -10.54
CA THR A 464 -2.66 81.44 -11.79
C THR A 464 -3.15 82.86 -11.65
N VAL A 465 -4.16 83.08 -10.79
CA VAL A 465 -4.70 84.44 -10.50
C VAL A 465 -3.65 85.38 -9.86
N TYR A 466 -2.81 84.74 -8.97
CA TYR A 466 -1.73 85.51 -8.28
C TYR A 466 -0.56 85.82 -9.20
N LYS A 467 -0.30 85.02 -10.20
CA LYS A 467 0.73 85.19 -11.20
C LYS A 467 0.43 86.44 -12.09
N GLU A 468 -0.82 86.57 -12.48
CA GLU A 468 -1.30 87.70 -13.31
C GLU A 468 -1.20 89.07 -12.59
N ASN A 469 -1.08 89.07 -11.24
CA ASN A 469 -0.98 90.30 -10.41
C ASN A 469 0.48 90.62 -9.98
N GLY A 470 1.51 90.01 -10.53
CA GLY A 470 2.94 90.31 -10.35
C GLY A 470 3.58 90.10 -8.98
N VAL A 471 2.91 89.44 -8.07
CA VAL A 471 3.38 89.17 -6.68
C VAL A 471 4.11 87.78 -6.52
N GLU A 472 4.14 87.00 -7.61
CA GLU A 472 4.59 85.61 -7.59
C GLU A 472 6.02 85.43 -7.15
N GLU A 473 6.98 86.24 -7.62
CA GLU A 473 8.40 85.94 -7.41
C GLU A 473 8.86 86.02 -5.94
N LYS A 474 8.36 87.02 -5.21
CA LYS A 474 8.68 87.12 -3.76
C LYS A 474 7.96 86.07 -2.92
N LEU A 475 6.71 85.79 -3.28
CA LEU A 475 5.92 84.75 -2.61
C LEU A 475 6.51 83.33 -2.94
N ARG A 476 7.05 83.14 -4.13
CA ARG A 476 7.69 81.86 -4.54
C ARG A 476 8.92 81.55 -3.73
N THR A 477 9.74 82.54 -3.42
CA THR A 477 10.98 82.31 -2.59
C THR A 477 10.61 81.87 -1.18
N GLN A 478 9.57 82.42 -0.58
CA GLN A 478 9.11 81.99 0.72
C GLN A 478 8.59 80.55 0.67
N THR A 479 7.80 80.23 -0.35
CA THR A 479 7.25 78.88 -0.54
C THR A 479 8.40 77.85 -0.73
N GLN A 480 9.48 78.16 -1.45
CA GLN A 480 10.66 77.28 -1.60
C GLN A 480 11.29 76.94 -0.24
N TYR A 481 11.48 77.95 0.63
CA TYR A 481 12.04 77.71 1.96
C TYR A 481 11.10 76.85 2.82
N GLU A 482 9.80 77.03 2.76
CA GLU A 482 8.83 76.20 3.47
C GLU A 482 8.76 74.76 2.93
N ASN A 483 8.90 74.58 1.60
CA ASN A 483 9.02 73.27 0.97
C ASN A 483 10.29 72.55 1.40
N ASP A 484 11.42 73.27 1.52
CA ASP A 484 12.67 72.70 2.00
C ASP A 484 12.52 72.20 3.42
N VAL A 485 11.83 72.99 4.32
CA VAL A 485 11.50 72.52 5.68
C VAL A 485 10.66 71.23 5.67
N ASN A 486 9.58 71.22 4.86
CA ASN A 486 8.72 70.06 4.78
C ASN A 486 9.45 68.82 4.22
N THR A 487 10.29 69.05 3.20
CA THR A 487 11.13 67.98 2.62
C THR A 487 12.05 67.33 3.65
N LEU A 488 12.70 68.19 4.46
CA LEU A 488 13.59 67.74 5.51
C LEU A 488 12.86 67.03 6.65
N ASN A 489 11.70 67.57 7.08
CA ASN A 489 10.81 66.93 8.06
C ASN A 489 10.39 65.55 7.62
N THR A 490 9.85 65.42 6.39
CA THR A 490 9.42 64.09 5.88
C THR A 490 10.59 63.08 5.84
N ARG A 491 11.80 63.51 5.55
CA ARG A 491 12.96 62.67 5.55
C ARG A 491 13.33 62.22 6.95
N ILE A 492 13.23 63.12 7.94
CA ILE A 492 13.44 62.79 9.37
C ILE A 492 12.41 61.80 9.85
N GLU A 493 11.11 62.02 9.55
CA GLU A 493 10.02 61.10 9.89
C GLU A 493 10.28 59.69 9.35
N LYS A 494 10.61 59.56 8.07
CA LYS A 494 10.93 58.25 7.44
C LYS A 494 12.14 57.55 8.08
N LEU A 495 13.15 58.33 8.52
CA LEU A 495 14.29 57.77 9.23
C LEU A 495 13.96 57.31 10.65
N VAL A 496 13.04 57.99 11.33
CA VAL A 496 12.51 57.56 12.63
C VAL A 496 11.73 56.27 12.48
N GLU A 497 10.78 56.18 11.52
CA GLU A 497 10.03 54.95 11.24
C GLU A 497 10.95 53.76 10.92
N PHE A 498 11.98 54.01 10.10
CA PHE A 498 12.98 52.98 9.77
C PHE A 498 13.72 52.48 11.00
N LYS A 499 14.21 53.40 11.85
CA LYS A 499 14.89 53.08 13.11
C LYS A 499 13.98 52.29 14.04
N ASP A 500 12.72 52.73 14.20
CA ASP A 500 11.76 52.08 15.08
C ASP A 500 11.43 50.66 14.59
N SER A 501 11.26 50.44 13.29
CA SER A 501 11.07 49.11 12.69
C SER A 501 12.26 48.18 12.92
N LEU A 502 13.49 48.69 12.82
CA LEU A 502 14.71 47.92 13.12
C LEU A 502 14.77 47.60 14.61
N SER A 503 14.45 48.55 15.48
CA SER A 503 14.47 48.36 16.94
C SER A 503 13.43 47.31 17.39
N GLU A 504 12.25 47.32 16.77
CA GLU A 504 11.23 46.29 17.01
C GLU A 504 11.68 44.90 16.55
N ALA A 505 12.28 44.79 15.34
CA ALA A 505 12.78 43.54 14.84
C ALA A 505 13.89 42.93 15.73
N LEU A 506 14.76 43.80 16.31
CA LEU A 506 15.86 43.42 17.18
C LEU A 506 15.44 43.17 18.65
N SER A 507 14.22 43.53 19.02
CA SER A 507 13.71 43.36 20.41
C SER A 507 13.34 41.91 20.76
N LYS A 508 13.31 40.99 19.79
CA LYS A 508 13.01 39.57 19.98
C LYS A 508 14.21 38.84 20.60
N ASN A 509 14.41 38.99 21.91
CA ASN A 509 15.56 38.44 22.63
C ASN A 509 15.50 36.93 22.82
N ASP A 510 14.35 36.31 22.70
CA ASP A 510 14.10 34.87 22.88
C ASP A 510 14.72 33.98 21.77
N LEU A 511 15.07 34.59 20.64
CA LEU A 511 15.69 33.89 19.49
C LEU A 511 17.07 33.27 19.81
N TRP A 512 17.79 33.88 20.78
CA TRP A 512 19.18 33.56 21.11
C TRP A 512 19.32 32.93 22.50
N ASP A 513 18.19 32.53 23.11
CA ASP A 513 18.20 31.86 24.40
C ASP A 513 18.77 30.46 24.29
N GLU A 514 19.51 30.03 25.31
CA GLU A 514 20.07 28.68 25.35
C GLU A 514 18.98 27.62 25.36
N ILE A 515 19.13 26.63 24.53
CA ILE A 515 18.24 25.47 24.45
C ILE A 515 18.89 24.24 25.05
N LYS A 516 18.09 23.40 25.72
CA LYS A 516 18.58 22.17 26.34
C LYS A 516 18.09 20.96 25.59
N GLY A 517 19.04 20.10 25.18
CA GLY A 517 18.75 18.76 24.65
C GLY A 517 18.72 17.71 25.77
N ASN A 518 18.47 16.46 25.38
CA ASN A 518 18.65 15.32 26.27
C ASN A 518 20.14 15.04 26.50
N ASP A 519 20.45 14.28 27.56
CA ASP A 519 21.85 14.00 27.96
C ASP A 519 22.65 13.25 26.89
N ALA A 520 21.97 12.51 25.99
CA ALA A 520 22.62 11.76 24.92
C ALA A 520 23.15 12.65 23.76
N ASN A 521 22.59 13.86 23.62
CA ASN A 521 22.96 14.82 22.55
C ASN A 521 23.57 16.11 23.10
N LYS A 522 24.10 16.07 24.33
CA LYS A 522 24.61 17.24 25.02
C LYS A 522 25.69 17.99 24.24
N ASP A 523 26.61 17.26 23.63
CA ASP A 523 27.69 17.82 22.80
C ASP A 523 27.18 18.59 21.57
N ILE A 524 26.11 18.10 20.94
CA ILE A 524 25.45 18.76 19.81
C ILE A 524 24.78 20.06 20.29
N PHE A 525 24.06 20.00 21.42
CA PHE A 525 23.37 21.17 21.94
C PHE A 525 24.34 22.22 22.53
N ASP A 526 25.47 21.80 23.09
CA ASP A 526 26.55 22.72 23.47
C ASP A 526 27.11 23.45 22.23
N SER A 527 27.30 22.76 21.12
CA SER A 527 27.71 23.37 19.83
C SER A 527 26.62 24.31 19.28
N VAL A 528 25.34 23.92 19.33
CA VAL A 528 24.22 24.78 18.92
C VAL A 528 24.15 26.05 19.76
N ASN A 529 24.31 25.95 21.07
CA ASN A 529 24.31 27.11 21.97
C ASN A 529 25.52 28.05 21.72
N SER A 530 26.67 27.51 21.30
CA SER A 530 27.77 28.32 20.84
C SER A 530 27.43 29.14 19.60
N ILE A 531 26.75 28.51 18.61
CA ILE A 531 26.30 29.18 17.37
C ILE A 531 25.21 30.23 17.69
N LEU A 532 24.26 29.93 18.60
CA LEU A 532 23.27 30.90 19.08
C LEU A 532 23.96 32.11 19.77
N GLY A 533 25.04 31.86 20.54
CA GLY A 533 25.87 32.89 21.14
C GLY A 533 26.54 33.83 20.09
N GLU A 534 27.01 33.28 18.99
CA GLU A 534 27.54 34.07 17.86
C GLU A 534 26.44 34.95 17.23
N GLY A 535 25.23 34.37 17.05
CA GLY A 535 24.06 35.12 16.57
C GLY A 535 23.70 36.30 17.49
N LYS A 536 23.78 36.11 18.82
CA LYS A 536 23.58 37.17 19.81
C LYS A 536 24.58 38.31 19.69
N ILE A 537 25.85 38.00 19.50
CA ILE A 537 26.92 38.97 19.29
C ILE A 537 26.64 39.85 18.05
N ILE A 538 26.19 39.21 16.96
CA ILE A 538 25.81 39.90 15.70
C ILE A 538 24.64 40.85 15.97
N THR A 539 23.62 40.41 16.67
CA THR A 539 22.42 41.21 17.02
C THR A 539 22.82 42.40 17.89
N ASP A 540 23.68 42.19 18.87
CA ASP A 540 24.20 43.28 19.74
C ASP A 540 25.04 44.29 18.94
N ALA A 541 25.84 43.84 17.96
CA ALA A 541 26.56 44.72 17.08
C ALA A 541 25.63 45.57 16.21
N ILE A 542 24.59 44.99 15.66
CA ILE A 542 23.55 45.74 14.88
C ILE A 542 22.83 46.74 15.79
N ASN A 543 22.44 46.37 17.00
CA ASN A 543 21.83 47.26 17.97
C ASN A 543 22.73 48.49 18.27
N ASN A 544 24.04 48.30 18.33
CA ASN A 544 24.98 49.40 18.53
C ASN A 544 25.07 50.32 17.30
N GLU A 545 24.94 49.77 16.08
CA GLU A 545 24.85 50.60 14.85
C GLU A 545 23.52 51.36 14.76
N VAL A 546 22.41 50.73 15.20
CA VAL A 546 21.08 51.40 15.28
C VAL A 546 21.15 52.63 16.21
N LYS A 547 21.85 52.56 17.34
CA LYS A 547 22.05 53.72 18.23
C LYS A 547 22.77 54.87 17.57
N LYS A 548 23.61 54.64 16.58
CA LYS A 548 24.26 55.70 15.81
C LYS A 548 23.29 56.47 14.94
N LEU A 549 22.13 55.92 14.59
CA LEU A 549 21.06 56.66 13.88
C LEU A 549 20.50 57.79 14.75
N ASP A 550 20.49 57.66 16.06
CA ASP A 550 20.04 58.74 16.95
C ASP A 550 20.94 59.98 16.81
N ILE A 551 22.26 59.78 16.71
CA ILE A 551 23.22 60.88 16.49
C ILE A 551 23.00 61.53 15.12
N LEU A 552 22.66 60.75 14.08
CA LEU A 552 22.38 61.31 12.75
C LEU A 552 21.05 62.06 12.75
N LEU A 553 20.01 61.56 13.44
CA LEU A 553 18.74 62.26 13.59
C LEU A 553 18.88 63.58 14.36
N GLU A 554 19.70 63.61 15.40
CA GLU A 554 20.03 64.81 16.14
C GLU A 554 20.72 65.87 15.23
N LYS A 555 21.66 65.47 14.42
CA LYS A 555 22.32 66.35 13.42
C LYS A 555 21.33 66.91 12.41
N LEU A 556 20.42 66.07 11.87
CA LEU A 556 19.38 66.49 10.94
C LEU A 556 18.41 67.50 11.58
N ASN A 557 17.98 67.23 12.82
CA ASN A 557 17.13 68.14 13.58
C ASN A 557 17.82 69.47 13.85
N ASN A 558 19.13 69.54 14.03
CA ASN A 558 19.86 70.77 14.16
C ASN A 558 19.89 71.55 12.86
N GLU A 559 20.08 70.89 11.70
CA GLU A 559 19.96 71.62 10.39
C GLU A 559 18.53 72.07 10.11
N LEU A 560 17.52 71.33 10.54
CA LEU A 560 16.12 71.75 10.48
C LEU A 560 15.85 73.01 11.27
N LYS A 561 16.43 73.16 12.48
CA LYS A 561 16.33 74.39 13.30
C LYS A 561 16.98 75.54 12.56
N ARG A 562 18.14 75.36 11.93
CA ARG A 562 18.79 76.42 11.13
C ARG A 562 17.95 76.86 9.94
N LEU A 563 17.29 75.94 9.27
CA LEU A 563 16.38 76.29 8.17
C LEU A 563 15.14 77.01 8.65
N ASN A 564 14.53 76.61 9.75
CA ASN A 564 13.39 77.27 10.39
C ASN A 564 13.76 78.72 10.79
N THR A 565 14.95 78.96 11.31
CA THR A 565 15.41 80.36 11.63
C THR A 565 15.44 81.25 10.37
N LYS A 566 15.82 80.67 9.21
CA LYS A 566 15.78 81.39 7.94
C LYS A 566 14.34 81.70 7.46
N VAL A 567 13.43 80.72 7.66
CA VAL A 567 12.00 80.91 7.35
C VAL A 567 11.40 82.04 8.22
N ASP A 568 11.71 82.11 9.48
CA ASP A 568 11.19 83.13 10.43
C ASP A 568 11.71 84.49 10.12
N SER A 569 12.98 84.61 9.69
CA SER A 569 13.52 85.94 9.23
C SER A 569 12.78 86.48 7.99
N MET A 570 12.35 85.57 7.09
CA MET A 570 11.55 85.97 5.90
C MET A 570 10.10 86.31 6.24
N LYS A 571 9.49 85.75 7.26
CA LYS A 571 8.17 86.10 7.76
C LYS A 571 8.11 87.61 8.19
N GLU A 572 9.16 88.14 8.76
CA GLU A 572 9.30 89.50 9.12
C GLU A 572 9.33 90.47 7.90
N GLU A 573 10.06 90.11 6.85
CA GLU A 573 10.04 90.78 5.56
C GLU A 573 8.65 90.86 4.92
N PHE A 574 7.95 89.72 5.00
CA PHE A 574 6.61 89.57 4.48
C PHE A 574 5.58 90.36 5.20
N ALA A 575 5.68 90.55 6.53
CA ALA A 575 4.84 91.43 7.32
C ALA A 575 5.00 92.89 6.89
N LYS A 576 6.14 93.27 6.28
CA LYS A 576 6.32 94.57 5.66
C LYS A 576 5.62 94.68 4.32
N ILE A 577 5.73 93.65 3.45
CA ILE A 577 5.04 93.72 2.15
C ILE A 577 3.52 93.65 2.27
N LYS A 578 2.96 92.96 3.25
CA LYS A 578 1.51 92.96 3.57
C LYS A 578 0.96 94.34 3.96
N ARG A 579 1.81 95.14 4.56
CA ARG A 579 1.42 96.56 4.88
C ARG A 579 1.47 97.47 3.64
N GLU A 580 2.26 97.13 2.62
CA GLU A 580 2.42 97.95 1.41
C GLU A 580 1.41 97.60 0.29
N LEU A 581 0.85 96.36 0.30
CA LEU A 581 -0.16 95.91 -0.66
C LEU A 581 -1.58 96.15 -0.15
N ASN A 582 -2.04 97.37 -0.32
CA ASN A 582 -3.40 97.84 0.09
C ASN A 582 -4.47 97.47 -0.97
N SER A 583 -4.63 96.22 -1.40
CA SER A 583 -5.63 95.76 -2.39
C SER A 583 -6.45 94.54 -1.89
N ASP A 584 -7.78 94.64 -1.91
CA ASP A 584 -8.77 93.67 -1.49
C ASP A 584 -8.81 92.44 -2.39
N THR A 585 -8.01 92.36 -3.48
CA THR A 585 -8.10 91.35 -4.49
C THR A 585 -6.97 90.24 -4.36
N VAL A 586 -5.91 90.47 -3.58
CA VAL A 586 -4.76 89.57 -3.46
C VAL A 586 -4.36 89.43 -2.03
N ASN A 587 -4.71 88.28 -1.40
CA ASN A 587 -4.40 88.01 0.00
C ASN A 587 -3.10 87.09 0.05
N PRO A 588 -1.95 87.64 0.56
CA PRO A 588 -0.71 86.91 0.68
C PRO A 588 -0.85 85.67 1.54
N ASP A 589 -1.68 85.73 2.61
CA ASP A 589 -1.86 84.56 3.49
C ASP A 589 -2.62 83.44 2.79
N GLU A 590 -3.51 83.78 1.86
CA GLU A 590 -4.23 82.79 1.08
C GLU A 590 -3.32 82.14 0.01
N PHE A 591 -2.43 82.89 -0.62
CA PHE A 591 -1.41 82.40 -1.54
C PHE A 591 -0.48 81.40 -0.85
N LEU A 592 -0.03 81.77 0.34
CA LEU A 592 0.82 80.83 1.12
C LEU A 592 0.08 79.54 1.50
N LYS A 593 -1.20 79.68 1.89
CA LYS A 593 -2.02 78.47 2.17
C LYS A 593 -2.20 77.59 0.95
N ILE A 594 -2.47 78.19 -0.24
CA ILE A 594 -2.65 77.43 -1.48
C ILE A 594 -1.34 76.82 -1.93
N ASN A 595 -0.17 77.48 -1.83
CA ASN A 595 1.14 76.88 -2.13
C ASN A 595 1.51 75.74 -1.17
N ARG A 596 1.25 75.92 0.13
CA ARG A 596 1.43 74.84 1.07
C ARG A 596 0.57 73.61 0.72
N LEU A 597 -0.73 73.87 0.44
CA LEU A 597 -1.66 72.82 0.02
C LEU A 597 -1.18 72.11 -1.24
N LEU A 598 -0.70 72.88 -2.24
CA LEU A 598 -0.14 72.36 -3.47
C LEU A 598 1.10 71.51 -3.24
N SER A 599 2.06 71.99 -2.44
CA SER A 599 3.29 71.33 -2.09
C SER A 599 3.03 70.03 -1.35
N ASP A 600 2.23 70.11 -0.26
CA ASP A 600 1.87 68.91 0.55
C ASP A 600 1.12 67.87 -0.25
N SER A 601 0.14 68.34 -1.11
CA SER A 601 -0.62 67.42 -1.95
C SER A 601 0.25 66.80 -3.04
N THR A 602 1.19 67.53 -3.64
CA THR A 602 2.12 67.02 -4.64
C THR A 602 3.09 65.98 -4.05
N GLN A 603 3.60 66.27 -2.84
CA GLN A 603 4.48 65.33 -2.12
C GLN A 603 3.74 64.05 -1.73
N LYS A 604 2.52 64.17 -1.21
CA LYS A 604 1.67 63.03 -0.90
C LYS A 604 1.33 62.21 -2.14
N LEU A 605 0.98 62.89 -3.26
CA LEU A 605 0.72 62.21 -4.53
C LEU A 605 1.96 61.47 -5.06
N SER A 606 3.14 62.08 -4.98
CA SER A 606 4.41 61.42 -5.36
C SER A 606 4.65 60.15 -4.54
N GLY A 607 4.45 60.23 -3.22
CA GLY A 607 4.58 59.08 -2.33
C GLY A 607 3.56 57.96 -2.67
N LEU A 608 2.29 58.35 -2.92
CA LEU A 608 1.26 57.36 -3.30
C LEU A 608 1.48 56.76 -4.68
N LYS A 609 2.06 57.49 -5.65
CA LYS A 609 2.46 56.95 -6.96
C LYS A 609 3.60 55.93 -6.86
N GLU A 610 4.52 56.11 -5.92
CA GLU A 610 5.53 55.09 -5.62
C GLU A 610 4.89 53.82 -5.02
N VAL A 611 3.89 53.98 -4.14
CA VAL A 611 3.11 52.88 -3.59
C VAL A 611 2.31 52.16 -4.69
N GLU A 612 1.68 52.92 -5.61
CA GLU A 612 0.95 52.36 -6.74
C GLU A 612 1.86 51.54 -7.68
N LYS A 613 3.08 52.01 -7.95
CA LYS A 613 4.09 51.24 -8.71
C LYS A 613 4.46 49.97 -8.01
N LYS A 614 4.65 49.99 -6.69
CA LYS A 614 4.92 48.80 -5.88
C LYS A 614 3.74 47.84 -5.87
N ARG A 615 2.50 48.36 -5.87
CA ARG A 615 1.26 47.56 -5.97
C ARG A 615 1.18 46.82 -7.30
N GLU A 616 1.49 47.47 -8.43
CA GLU A 616 1.54 46.80 -9.74
C GLU A 616 2.61 45.72 -9.82
N GLU A 617 3.77 45.93 -9.19
CA GLU A 617 4.81 44.89 -9.06
C GLU A 617 4.32 43.68 -8.24
N LEU A 618 3.69 43.90 -7.07
CA LEU A 618 3.13 42.84 -6.26
C LEU A 618 1.98 42.12 -6.96
N ARG A 619 1.16 42.85 -7.75
CA ARG A 619 0.13 42.22 -8.57
C ARG A 619 0.73 41.32 -9.65
N SER A 620 1.82 41.73 -10.28
CA SER A 620 2.56 40.92 -11.23
C SER A 620 3.15 39.66 -10.54
N ASN A 621 3.69 39.82 -9.34
CA ASN A 621 4.22 38.70 -8.54
C ASN A 621 3.11 37.71 -8.15
N LEU A 622 1.92 38.22 -7.77
CA LEU A 622 0.76 37.37 -7.51
C LEU A 622 0.36 36.56 -8.76
N LEU A 623 0.29 37.24 -9.94
CA LEU A 623 -0.05 36.53 -11.18
C LEU A 623 0.98 35.44 -11.51
N ALA A 624 2.27 35.71 -11.31
CA ALA A 624 3.34 34.70 -11.50
C ALA A 624 3.22 33.56 -10.48
N ALA A 625 2.89 33.84 -9.22
CA ALA A 625 2.65 32.82 -8.20
C ALA A 625 1.44 31.94 -8.54
N LEU A 626 0.36 32.52 -9.08
CA LEU A 626 -0.81 31.78 -9.56
C LEU A 626 -0.49 30.88 -10.76
N ASP A 627 0.40 31.33 -11.68
CA ASP A 627 0.87 30.49 -12.77
C ASP A 627 1.71 29.33 -12.26
N SER A 628 2.62 29.58 -11.31
CA SER A 628 3.43 28.54 -10.66
C SER A 628 2.57 27.53 -9.91
N LEU A 629 1.52 27.96 -9.20
CA LEU A 629 0.58 27.07 -8.53
C LEU A 629 -0.20 26.21 -9.54
N ASN A 630 -0.68 26.80 -10.62
CA ASN A 630 -1.39 26.06 -11.66
C ASN A 630 -0.47 25.04 -12.37
N GLU A 631 0.81 25.39 -12.56
CA GLU A 631 1.82 24.46 -13.08
C GLU A 631 2.13 23.33 -12.08
N ALA A 632 2.22 23.62 -10.79
CA ALA A 632 2.37 22.59 -9.76
C ALA A 632 1.20 21.61 -9.75
N TRP A 633 -0.05 22.08 -9.88
CA TRP A 633 -1.22 21.21 -10.04
C TRP A 633 -1.17 20.37 -11.32
N ARG A 634 -0.66 20.93 -12.41
CA ARG A 634 -0.48 20.23 -13.68
C ARG A 634 0.60 19.17 -13.57
N ASN A 635 1.70 19.46 -12.91
CA ASN A 635 2.80 18.50 -12.71
C ASN A 635 2.37 17.32 -11.82
N GLU A 636 1.58 17.59 -10.77
CA GLU A 636 0.95 16.52 -9.97
C GLU A 636 -0.01 15.68 -10.82
N TYR A 637 -0.81 16.31 -11.69
CA TYR A 637 -1.67 15.58 -12.63
C TYR A 637 -0.88 14.72 -13.60
N LEU A 638 0.21 15.24 -14.20
CA LEU A 638 1.05 14.47 -15.12
C LEU A 638 1.73 13.28 -14.42
N ALA A 639 2.19 13.48 -13.19
CA ALA A 639 2.74 12.40 -12.38
C ALA A 639 1.67 11.33 -12.08
N LEU A 640 0.44 11.73 -11.74
CA LEU A 640 -0.70 10.85 -11.57
C LEU A 640 -1.01 10.09 -12.87
N GLU A 641 -1.11 10.78 -13.98
CA GLU A 641 -1.41 10.21 -15.31
C GLU A 641 -0.35 9.19 -15.73
N ASN A 642 0.93 9.48 -15.53
CA ASN A 642 2.03 8.56 -15.84
C ASN A 642 1.94 7.28 -15.00
N ASN A 643 1.71 7.38 -13.70
CA ASN A 643 1.52 6.23 -12.83
C ASN A 643 0.27 5.42 -13.22
N VAL A 644 -0.84 6.09 -13.50
CA VAL A 644 -2.08 5.45 -13.95
C VAL A 644 -1.90 4.74 -15.31
N ASN A 645 -1.13 5.30 -16.24
CA ASN A 645 -0.84 4.67 -17.52
C ASN A 645 0.04 3.41 -17.35
N ARG A 646 1.04 3.45 -16.46
CA ARG A 646 1.85 2.28 -16.10
C ARG A 646 0.95 1.15 -15.57
N ILE A 647 0.07 1.49 -14.66
CA ILE A 647 -0.96 0.63 -14.08
C ILE A 647 -1.87 0.02 -15.16
N SER A 648 -2.42 0.84 -16.03
CA SER A 648 -3.33 0.39 -17.09
C SER A 648 -2.65 -0.55 -18.10
N SER A 649 -1.34 -0.42 -18.31
CA SER A 649 -0.59 -1.28 -19.24
C SER A 649 -0.41 -2.71 -18.72
N SER A 650 -0.54 -2.95 -17.42
CA SER A 650 -0.43 -4.27 -16.81
C SER A 650 -1.71 -5.13 -16.94
N SER A 651 -2.84 -4.55 -17.36
CA SER A 651 -4.12 -5.24 -17.47
C SER A 651 -4.78 -5.04 -18.83
N ALA A 652 -5.02 -6.14 -19.58
CA ALA A 652 -5.63 -6.07 -20.91
C ALA A 652 -7.08 -5.58 -20.92
N ASN A 653 -7.81 -5.74 -19.81
CA ASN A 653 -9.26 -5.48 -19.73
C ASN A 653 -9.61 -4.19 -18.98
N LEU A 654 -8.63 -3.52 -18.36
CA LEU A 654 -8.88 -2.39 -17.49
C LEU A 654 -8.10 -1.17 -18.00
N LYS A 655 -8.79 -0.04 -18.17
CA LYS A 655 -8.23 1.24 -18.57
C LYS A 655 -8.65 2.31 -17.58
N ILE A 656 -7.71 3.12 -17.14
CA ILE A 656 -7.99 4.26 -16.28
C ILE A 656 -7.72 5.52 -17.07
N GLU A 657 -8.67 6.44 -17.03
CA GLU A 657 -8.56 7.76 -17.67
C GLU A 657 -8.60 8.81 -16.57
N VAL A 658 -7.70 9.79 -16.66
CA VAL A 658 -7.65 10.91 -15.74
C VAL A 658 -7.83 12.20 -16.52
N GLU A 659 -8.73 13.08 -16.08
CA GLU A 659 -9.00 14.38 -16.68
C GLU A 659 -8.58 15.49 -15.72
N PHE A 660 -7.69 16.37 -16.16
CA PHE A 660 -7.21 17.50 -15.38
C PHE A 660 -8.35 18.48 -15.04
N LYS A 661 -8.55 18.76 -13.75
CA LYS A 661 -9.66 19.61 -13.25
C LYS A 661 -11.05 19.13 -13.73
N GLY A 662 -11.21 17.83 -13.93
CA GLY A 662 -12.43 17.23 -14.52
C GLY A 662 -13.63 17.13 -13.56
N ARG A 663 -13.46 17.36 -12.24
CA ARG A 663 -14.58 17.34 -11.26
C ARG A 663 -15.40 18.64 -11.31
N ARG A 664 -15.97 18.91 -12.48
CA ARG A 664 -16.71 20.16 -12.77
C ARG A 664 -17.95 20.34 -11.90
N ASN A 665 -18.63 19.23 -11.54
CA ASN A 665 -19.82 19.28 -10.68
C ASN A 665 -19.49 19.76 -9.26
N ASP A 666 -18.32 19.41 -8.74
CA ASP A 666 -17.88 19.86 -7.42
C ASP A 666 -17.57 21.36 -7.45
N PHE A 667 -16.89 21.82 -8.51
CA PHE A 667 -16.65 23.24 -8.72
C PHE A 667 -17.97 24.01 -8.86
N ALA A 668 -18.93 23.50 -9.62
CA ALA A 668 -20.26 24.09 -9.77
C ALA A 668 -20.99 24.21 -8.42
N THR A 669 -20.94 23.14 -7.63
CA THR A 669 -21.55 23.12 -6.29
C THR A 669 -20.87 24.10 -5.35
N HIS A 670 -19.53 24.16 -5.36
CA HIS A 670 -18.76 25.10 -4.56
C HIS A 670 -19.08 26.56 -4.95
N PHE A 671 -19.06 26.87 -6.24
CA PHE A 671 -19.40 28.18 -6.74
C PHE A 671 -20.84 28.60 -6.41
N LYS A 672 -21.81 27.69 -6.56
CA LYS A 672 -23.20 27.89 -6.18
C LYS A 672 -23.37 28.21 -4.70
N ASN A 673 -22.64 27.49 -3.83
CA ASN A 673 -22.66 27.77 -2.38
C ASN A 673 -22.04 29.14 -2.06
N LEU A 674 -20.94 29.50 -2.74
CA LEU A 674 -20.28 30.81 -2.58
C LEU A 674 -21.22 31.96 -2.90
N VAL A 675 -21.93 31.88 -4.02
CA VAL A 675 -22.83 32.94 -4.50
C VAL A 675 -24.26 32.86 -3.94
N ARG A 676 -24.49 31.96 -2.97
CA ARG A 676 -25.81 31.80 -2.33
C ARG A 676 -26.25 33.11 -1.67
N GLY A 677 -27.47 33.57 -2.01
CA GLY A 677 -28.05 34.84 -1.56
C GLY A 677 -27.86 36.00 -2.56
N SER A 678 -27.12 35.79 -3.67
CA SER A 678 -26.94 36.82 -4.73
C SER A 678 -28.12 36.94 -5.71
N ASN A 679 -29.13 36.06 -5.63
CA ASN A 679 -30.24 35.94 -6.58
C ASN A 679 -29.78 35.60 -8.02
N LEU A 680 -28.58 35.06 -8.21
CA LEU A 680 -28.11 34.57 -9.51
C LEU A 680 -28.94 33.37 -9.98
N ARG A 681 -29.34 33.41 -11.25
CA ARG A 681 -30.05 32.32 -11.90
C ARG A 681 -29.10 31.13 -12.13
N GLU A 682 -29.62 29.93 -12.00
CA GLU A 682 -28.87 28.67 -12.25
C GLU A 682 -28.16 28.70 -13.62
N ALA A 683 -28.86 29.20 -14.66
CA ALA A 683 -28.25 29.33 -16.00
C ALA A 683 -27.03 30.27 -16.05
N THR A 684 -26.94 31.25 -15.16
CA THR A 684 -25.75 32.13 -15.05
C THR A 684 -24.61 31.40 -14.34
N ILE A 685 -24.93 30.70 -13.26
CA ILE A 685 -23.95 29.83 -12.54
C ILE A 685 -23.36 28.81 -13.53
N GLN A 686 -24.21 28.14 -14.30
CA GLN A 686 -23.76 27.18 -15.30
C GLN A 686 -22.84 27.81 -16.35
N ARG A 687 -23.19 28.99 -16.88
CA ARG A 687 -22.32 29.69 -17.83
C ARG A 687 -20.96 30.06 -17.28
N VAL A 688 -20.89 30.43 -16.00
CA VAL A 688 -19.62 30.72 -15.34
C VAL A 688 -18.77 29.43 -15.24
N VAL A 689 -19.38 28.35 -14.76
CA VAL A 689 -18.71 27.06 -14.62
C VAL A 689 -18.28 26.51 -15.98
N ASP A 690 -19.07 26.67 -17.04
CA ASP A 690 -18.70 26.21 -18.38
C ASP A 690 -17.52 27.00 -18.96
N LYS A 691 -17.48 28.31 -18.67
CA LYS A 691 -16.44 29.21 -19.21
C LYS A 691 -15.11 29.12 -18.47
N TYR A 692 -15.14 29.00 -17.14
CA TYR A 692 -13.94 29.03 -16.30
C TYR A 692 -13.70 27.66 -15.63
N LYS A 693 -12.45 27.20 -15.64
CA LYS A 693 -12.09 25.91 -15.06
C LYS A 693 -11.90 25.96 -13.55
N ASP A 694 -11.52 27.12 -13.02
CA ASP A 694 -11.27 27.37 -11.60
C ASP A 694 -11.36 28.86 -11.25
N TYR A 695 -11.10 29.20 -9.98
CA TYR A 695 -11.10 30.57 -9.51
C TYR A 695 -9.91 31.40 -9.99
N ILE A 696 -8.77 30.76 -10.33
CA ILE A 696 -7.62 31.45 -10.90
C ILE A 696 -8.00 32.03 -12.28
N GLU A 697 -8.70 31.24 -13.11
CA GLU A 697 -9.18 31.72 -14.40
C GLU A 697 -10.22 32.87 -14.25
N ILE A 698 -11.09 32.79 -13.23
CA ILE A 698 -12.03 33.87 -12.91
C ILE A 698 -11.26 35.14 -12.50
N TYR A 699 -10.27 35.03 -11.63
CA TYR A 699 -9.46 36.15 -11.17
C TYR A 699 -8.68 36.82 -12.31
N LYS A 700 -8.04 36.01 -13.17
CA LYS A 700 -7.30 36.52 -14.33
C LYS A 700 -8.17 37.19 -15.39
N ASN A 701 -9.44 36.79 -15.48
CA ASN A 701 -10.41 37.32 -16.46
C ASN A 701 -11.55 38.07 -15.76
N TRP A 702 -11.24 38.87 -14.71
CA TRP A 702 -12.22 39.50 -13.85
C TRP A 702 -13.21 40.40 -14.59
N GLU A 703 -12.74 41.18 -15.56
CA GLU A 703 -13.61 42.07 -16.36
C GLU A 703 -14.62 41.29 -17.23
N ASP A 704 -14.20 40.14 -17.75
CA ASP A 704 -15.11 39.29 -18.53
C ASP A 704 -16.06 38.50 -17.62
N PHE A 705 -15.63 38.15 -16.43
CA PHE A 705 -16.48 37.54 -15.40
C PHE A 705 -17.55 38.55 -14.97
N LYS A 706 -17.21 39.82 -14.74
CA LYS A 706 -18.14 40.91 -14.43
C LYS A 706 -19.25 41.01 -15.46
N LYS A 707 -18.95 40.90 -16.76
CA LYS A 707 -19.95 40.97 -17.83
C LYS A 707 -20.95 39.81 -17.84
N LEU A 708 -20.61 38.67 -17.23
CA LEU A 708 -21.52 37.52 -17.15
C LEU A 708 -22.55 37.65 -16.02
N ILE A 709 -22.31 38.50 -15.06
CA ILE A 709 -23.14 38.68 -13.87
C ILE A 709 -23.94 39.96 -13.99
N ALA A 710 -25.22 39.92 -13.64
CA ALA A 710 -26.06 41.11 -13.63
C ALA A 710 -25.49 42.15 -12.66
N GLU A 711 -25.47 43.44 -13.06
CA GLU A 711 -24.89 44.54 -12.30
C GLU A 711 -25.45 44.63 -10.87
N SER A 712 -26.74 44.35 -10.70
CA SER A 712 -27.43 44.32 -9.39
C SER A 712 -26.92 43.21 -8.43
N ALA A 713 -26.34 42.13 -8.95
CA ALA A 713 -25.80 41.01 -8.16
C ALA A 713 -24.27 41.08 -8.03
N PHE A 714 -23.59 41.83 -8.88
CA PHE A 714 -22.14 41.81 -8.99
C PHE A 714 -21.45 42.32 -7.71
N SER A 715 -21.93 43.42 -7.11
CA SER A 715 -21.35 43.92 -5.86
C SER A 715 -21.34 42.83 -4.77
N TYR A 716 -22.47 42.18 -4.54
CA TYR A 716 -22.58 41.10 -3.55
C TYR A 716 -21.63 39.92 -3.85
N VAL A 717 -21.55 39.51 -5.10
CA VAL A 717 -20.67 38.42 -5.53
C VAL A 717 -19.21 38.80 -5.38
N SER A 718 -18.84 40.01 -5.77
CA SER A 718 -17.48 40.56 -5.63
C SER A 718 -17.04 40.61 -4.17
N ASP A 719 -17.91 41.12 -3.28
CA ASP A 719 -17.62 41.17 -1.85
C ASP A 719 -17.41 39.75 -1.25
N LYS A 720 -18.25 38.79 -1.65
CA LYS A 720 -18.10 37.41 -1.22
C LYS A 720 -16.78 36.78 -1.67
N ILE A 721 -16.39 37.04 -2.93
CA ILE A 721 -15.13 36.53 -3.48
C ILE A 721 -13.95 37.21 -2.77
N ASN A 722 -13.95 38.51 -2.60
CA ASN A 722 -12.87 39.26 -2.00
C ASN A 722 -12.64 38.85 -0.52
N ASN A 723 -13.70 38.58 0.22
CA ASN A 723 -13.62 38.20 1.63
C ASN A 723 -12.87 36.90 1.88
N ILE A 724 -12.87 35.98 0.90
CA ILE A 724 -12.19 34.68 1.00
C ILE A 724 -11.28 34.42 -0.20
N LEU A 725 -10.73 35.49 -0.78
CA LEU A 725 -9.96 35.41 -2.04
C LEU A 725 -8.79 34.44 -1.96
N ALA A 726 -8.08 34.41 -0.83
CA ALA A 726 -6.95 33.52 -0.63
C ALA A 726 -7.37 32.04 -0.74
N ASP A 727 -8.47 31.67 -0.08
CA ASP A 727 -9.00 30.31 -0.11
C ASP A 727 -9.52 29.93 -1.49
N LEU A 728 -10.13 30.87 -2.22
CA LEU A 728 -10.61 30.61 -3.57
C LEU A 728 -9.46 30.43 -4.57
N LEU A 729 -8.42 31.27 -4.51
CA LEU A 729 -7.28 31.17 -5.42
C LEU A 729 -6.42 29.93 -5.16
N THR A 730 -6.47 29.37 -3.96
CA THR A 730 -5.84 28.10 -3.63
C THR A 730 -6.80 26.90 -3.67
N TYR A 731 -8.07 27.10 -4.06
CA TYR A 731 -9.03 26.02 -4.23
C TYR A 731 -8.71 25.18 -5.46
N LYS A 732 -8.24 23.95 -5.23
CA LYS A 732 -7.93 22.98 -6.28
C LYS A 732 -9.19 22.28 -6.77
N VAL A 733 -9.56 22.45 -8.02
CA VAL A 733 -10.58 21.63 -8.68
C VAL A 733 -10.01 20.23 -8.90
N GLY A 734 -10.66 19.20 -8.31
CA GLY A 734 -10.16 17.83 -8.35
C GLY A 734 -10.09 17.26 -9.78
N ASN A 735 -9.12 16.38 -10.01
CA ASN A 735 -9.04 15.60 -11.23
C ASN A 735 -10.17 14.56 -11.25
N LYS A 736 -10.76 14.32 -12.43
CA LYS A 736 -11.75 13.26 -12.60
C LYS A 736 -11.03 11.99 -13.01
N VAL A 737 -11.19 10.95 -12.22
CA VAL A 737 -10.69 9.61 -12.53
C VAL A 737 -11.87 8.77 -13.00
N THR A 738 -11.71 8.07 -14.09
CA THR A 738 -12.71 7.15 -14.64
C THR A 738 -12.07 5.81 -14.92
N ILE A 739 -12.53 4.77 -14.26
CA ILE A 739 -12.07 3.40 -14.48
C ILE A 739 -12.99 2.75 -15.49
N LYS A 740 -12.43 2.21 -16.57
CA LYS A 740 -13.16 1.47 -17.61
C LYS A 740 -12.77 0.00 -17.55
N TYR A 741 -13.77 -0.87 -17.54
CA TYR A 741 -13.60 -2.32 -17.60
C TYR A 741 -14.26 -2.87 -18.88
N LYS A 742 -13.50 -3.64 -19.66
CA LYS A 742 -13.97 -4.15 -20.97
C LYS A 742 -14.61 -3.06 -21.86
N GLY A 743 -14.00 -1.85 -21.84
CA GLY A 743 -14.39 -0.70 -22.68
C GLY A 743 -15.60 0.13 -22.18
N LYS A 744 -16.21 -0.20 -21.03
CA LYS A 744 -17.32 0.56 -20.43
C LYS A 744 -16.91 1.15 -19.08
N ASP A 745 -17.43 2.32 -18.74
CA ASP A 745 -17.20 2.94 -17.42
C ASP A 745 -17.60 1.99 -16.30
N LEU A 746 -16.77 1.87 -15.28
CA LEU A 746 -17.00 0.96 -14.14
C LEU A 746 -18.35 1.24 -13.45
N SER A 747 -18.75 2.52 -13.36
CA SER A 747 -20.05 2.94 -12.81
C SER A 747 -21.28 2.36 -13.54
N ARG A 748 -21.13 1.92 -14.80
CA ARG A 748 -22.20 1.33 -15.62
C ARG A 748 -22.27 -0.19 -15.53
N HIS A 749 -21.38 -0.82 -14.80
CA HIS A 749 -21.37 -2.25 -14.54
C HIS A 749 -22.22 -2.62 -13.33
N SER A 750 -22.64 -3.90 -13.24
CA SER A 750 -23.28 -4.43 -12.04
C SER A 750 -22.33 -4.37 -10.84
N LEU A 751 -22.86 -4.45 -9.62
CA LEU A 751 -22.04 -4.43 -8.39
C LEU A 751 -20.97 -5.51 -8.42
N GLY A 752 -21.34 -6.74 -8.80
CA GLY A 752 -20.39 -7.84 -8.90
C GLY A 752 -19.30 -7.60 -9.95
N GLN A 753 -19.66 -7.16 -11.15
CA GLN A 753 -18.66 -6.84 -12.18
C GLN A 753 -17.70 -5.72 -11.75
N ARG A 754 -18.21 -4.74 -10.96
CA ARG A 754 -17.35 -3.69 -10.38
C ARG A 754 -16.36 -4.27 -9.37
N ALA A 755 -16.86 -5.08 -8.43
CA ALA A 755 -16.03 -5.71 -7.41
C ALA A 755 -14.96 -6.61 -8.04
N SER A 756 -15.34 -7.46 -9.01
CA SER A 756 -14.40 -8.30 -9.77
C SER A 756 -13.33 -7.46 -10.48
N ALA A 757 -13.73 -6.44 -11.24
CA ALA A 757 -12.80 -5.58 -11.96
C ALA A 757 -11.82 -4.87 -11.01
N LEU A 758 -12.29 -4.42 -9.85
CA LEU A 758 -11.43 -3.76 -8.85
C LEU A 758 -10.48 -4.74 -8.17
N ILE A 759 -10.94 -5.95 -7.83
CA ILE A 759 -10.06 -6.99 -7.28
C ILE A 759 -8.96 -7.33 -8.29
N LEU A 760 -9.33 -7.61 -9.55
CA LEU A 760 -8.36 -7.88 -10.62
C LEU A 760 -7.39 -6.73 -10.82
N PHE A 761 -7.89 -5.51 -10.73
CA PHE A 761 -7.06 -4.32 -10.80
C PHE A 761 -6.03 -4.25 -9.67
N LEU A 762 -6.46 -4.47 -8.43
CA LEU A 762 -5.58 -4.51 -7.27
C LEU A 762 -4.51 -5.59 -7.39
N LEU A 763 -4.90 -6.77 -7.86
CA LEU A 763 -4.02 -7.91 -8.07
C LEU A 763 -2.97 -7.66 -9.17
N ALA A 764 -3.36 -6.95 -10.24
CA ALA A 764 -2.47 -6.66 -11.36
C ALA A 764 -1.36 -5.65 -11.03
N GLN A 765 -1.54 -4.82 -9.98
CA GLN A 765 -0.61 -3.73 -9.66
C GLN A 765 0.67 -4.18 -8.99
N LYS A 766 0.59 -5.18 -8.12
CA LYS A 766 1.72 -5.62 -7.27
C LYS A 766 2.38 -4.45 -6.49
N GLU A 767 1.62 -3.40 -6.19
CA GLU A 767 2.11 -2.19 -5.48
C GLU A 767 2.14 -2.38 -3.95
N THR A 768 1.57 -3.46 -3.45
CA THR A 768 1.59 -3.80 -2.03
C THR A 768 1.90 -5.26 -1.85
N ASP A 769 2.68 -5.56 -0.83
CA ASP A 769 2.99 -6.93 -0.44
C ASP A 769 1.83 -7.63 0.28
N ILE A 770 0.86 -6.86 0.81
CA ILE A 770 -0.20 -7.38 1.67
C ILE A 770 -1.56 -6.80 1.28
N LEU A 771 -2.52 -7.69 0.99
CA LEU A 771 -3.89 -7.33 0.68
C LEU A 771 -4.87 -7.96 1.67
N ILE A 772 -5.68 -7.13 2.34
CA ILE A 772 -6.67 -7.53 3.34
C ILE A 772 -8.06 -7.17 2.83
N ILE A 773 -8.93 -8.16 2.65
CA ILE A 773 -10.32 -7.94 2.17
C ILE A 773 -11.32 -8.68 3.07
N ASP A 774 -12.33 -7.96 3.52
CA ASP A 774 -13.48 -8.55 4.19
C ASP A 774 -14.59 -8.86 3.18
N GLN A 775 -14.86 -10.13 2.98
CA GLN A 775 -15.84 -10.71 2.05
C GLN A 775 -15.59 -10.30 0.58
N PRO A 776 -14.48 -10.76 -0.03
CA PRO A 776 -14.18 -10.51 -1.44
C PRO A 776 -15.25 -11.07 -2.39
N GLU A 777 -16.06 -12.02 -1.92
CA GLU A 777 -17.18 -12.62 -2.66
C GLU A 777 -18.48 -11.79 -2.67
N ASP A 778 -18.58 -10.73 -1.87
CA ASP A 778 -19.78 -9.91 -1.82
C ASP A 778 -20.13 -9.39 -3.24
N ASP A 779 -21.39 -9.58 -3.63
CA ASP A 779 -21.92 -9.22 -4.94
C ASP A 779 -21.34 -9.99 -6.15
N LEU A 780 -20.48 -11.02 -5.96
CA LEU A 780 -19.92 -11.86 -7.02
C LEU A 780 -20.67 -13.20 -7.15
N ASP A 781 -20.84 -13.69 -8.38
CA ASP A 781 -21.28 -15.06 -8.62
C ASP A 781 -20.11 -16.05 -8.54
N ASN A 782 -20.41 -17.33 -8.27
CA ASN A 782 -19.40 -18.37 -8.06
C ASN A 782 -18.48 -18.60 -9.28
N GLN A 783 -18.99 -18.40 -10.50
CA GLN A 783 -18.19 -18.55 -11.71
C GLN A 783 -17.14 -17.43 -11.80
N THR A 784 -17.56 -16.19 -11.60
CA THR A 784 -16.67 -15.02 -11.58
C THR A 784 -15.62 -15.14 -10.47
N ILE A 785 -16.03 -15.58 -9.26
CA ILE A 785 -15.08 -15.82 -8.16
C ILE A 785 -14.00 -16.81 -8.59
N TYR A 786 -14.36 -17.92 -9.20
CA TYR A 786 -13.39 -18.94 -9.61
C TYR A 786 -12.52 -18.50 -10.79
N ASP A 787 -13.18 -18.07 -11.88
CA ASP A 787 -12.47 -17.82 -13.15
C ASP A 787 -11.60 -16.55 -13.12
N GLU A 788 -12.04 -15.51 -12.41
CA GLU A 788 -11.37 -14.20 -12.42
C GLU A 788 -10.57 -13.94 -11.14
N VAL A 789 -11.08 -14.33 -9.95
CA VAL A 789 -10.45 -13.97 -8.67
C VAL A 789 -9.51 -15.05 -8.17
N ILE A 790 -10.01 -16.29 -8.03
CA ILE A 790 -9.23 -17.38 -7.42
C ILE A 790 -8.00 -17.73 -8.25
N LYS A 791 -8.15 -17.86 -9.56
CA LYS A 791 -7.02 -18.17 -10.46
C LYS A 791 -5.91 -17.13 -10.39
N GLU A 792 -6.25 -15.86 -10.22
CA GLU A 792 -5.24 -14.80 -10.05
C GLU A 792 -4.60 -14.82 -8.66
N ILE A 793 -5.38 -15.07 -7.62
CA ILE A 793 -4.85 -15.23 -6.25
C ILE A 793 -3.84 -16.37 -6.20
N VAL A 794 -4.17 -17.53 -6.77
CA VAL A 794 -3.28 -18.70 -6.79
C VAL A 794 -1.95 -18.40 -7.50
N LYS A 795 -1.96 -17.59 -8.54
CA LYS A 795 -0.73 -17.16 -9.23
C LYS A 795 0.11 -16.17 -8.42
N LEU A 796 -0.54 -15.31 -7.64
CA LEU A 796 0.09 -14.18 -6.98
C LEU A 796 0.40 -14.42 -5.50
N LYS A 797 -0.12 -15.49 -4.88
CA LYS A 797 0.05 -15.72 -3.44
C LYS A 797 1.51 -15.95 -3.02
N THR A 798 2.40 -16.33 -3.93
CA THR A 798 3.85 -16.38 -3.68
C THR A 798 4.48 -14.99 -3.63
N ASP A 799 3.93 -14.01 -4.36
CA ASP A 799 4.44 -12.65 -4.48
C ASP A 799 3.79 -11.70 -3.46
N MET A 800 2.56 -11.98 -3.03
CA MET A 800 1.76 -11.15 -2.11
C MET A 800 1.17 -12.01 -0.99
N GLN A 801 1.00 -11.43 0.20
CA GLN A 801 0.20 -12.02 1.27
C GLN A 801 -1.25 -11.62 1.14
N PHE A 802 -2.15 -12.59 1.17
CA PHE A 802 -3.60 -12.38 1.19
C PHE A 802 -4.18 -12.74 2.55
N ILE A 803 -5.03 -11.87 3.08
CA ILE A 803 -5.77 -12.10 4.32
C ILE A 803 -7.25 -11.77 4.06
N PHE A 804 -8.08 -12.79 3.93
CA PHE A 804 -9.50 -12.63 3.62
C PHE A 804 -10.38 -13.13 4.76
N ALA A 805 -11.50 -12.47 5.01
CA ALA A 805 -12.63 -13.07 5.71
C ALA A 805 -13.67 -13.46 4.68
N THR A 806 -14.15 -14.70 4.70
CA THR A 806 -15.03 -15.22 3.67
C THR A 806 -16.10 -16.16 4.21
N HIS A 807 -17.24 -16.20 3.52
CA HIS A 807 -18.32 -17.20 3.68
C HIS A 807 -18.38 -18.17 2.50
N ASN A 808 -17.56 -17.99 1.45
CA ASN A 808 -17.58 -18.81 0.25
C ASN A 808 -16.48 -19.86 0.30
N ALA A 809 -16.85 -21.14 0.34
CA ALA A 809 -15.92 -22.27 0.40
C ALA A 809 -14.94 -22.32 -0.80
N ASN A 810 -15.31 -21.75 -1.96
CA ASN A 810 -14.45 -21.72 -3.12
C ASN A 810 -13.14 -20.96 -2.84
N ILE A 811 -13.15 -19.91 -2.01
CA ILE A 811 -11.95 -19.11 -1.74
C ILE A 811 -10.91 -19.92 -0.96
N PRO A 812 -11.17 -20.49 0.22
CA PRO A 812 -10.17 -21.28 0.92
C PRO A 812 -9.84 -22.61 0.23
N VAL A 813 -10.79 -23.29 -0.38
CA VAL A 813 -10.59 -24.63 -0.94
C VAL A 813 -9.95 -24.57 -2.31
N LEU A 814 -10.51 -23.81 -3.26
CA LEU A 814 -9.98 -23.71 -4.64
C LEU A 814 -8.82 -22.71 -4.74
N GLY A 815 -8.70 -21.79 -3.79
CA GLY A 815 -7.55 -20.91 -3.63
C GLY A 815 -6.34 -21.62 -3.02
N ASP A 816 -6.51 -22.87 -2.59
CA ASP A 816 -5.45 -23.66 -1.96
C ASP A 816 -4.83 -22.90 -0.78
N SER A 817 -5.66 -22.60 0.23
CA SER A 817 -5.29 -21.73 1.35
C SER A 817 -4.23 -22.40 2.25
N GLU A 818 -3.11 -21.72 2.42
CA GLU A 818 -2.04 -22.18 3.32
C GLU A 818 -2.46 -22.13 4.78
N LYS A 819 -3.29 -21.13 5.13
CA LYS A 819 -3.76 -20.96 6.49
C LYS A 819 -5.25 -20.63 6.51
N VAL A 820 -6.00 -21.38 7.31
CA VAL A 820 -7.42 -21.14 7.58
C VAL A 820 -7.61 -20.92 9.07
N ILE A 821 -8.30 -19.86 9.42
CA ILE A 821 -8.62 -19.45 10.78
C ILE A 821 -10.14 -19.52 10.95
N ALA A 822 -10.61 -20.58 11.60
CA ALA A 822 -12.03 -20.76 11.89
C ALA A 822 -12.38 -20.03 13.18
N CYS A 823 -13.22 -19.01 13.07
CA CYS A 823 -13.74 -18.23 14.18
C CYS A 823 -15.08 -18.78 14.62
N ASN A 824 -15.21 -19.08 15.91
CA ASN A 824 -16.46 -19.49 16.55
C ASN A 824 -16.78 -18.59 17.74
N PHE A 825 -18.06 -18.30 17.93
CA PHE A 825 -18.55 -17.44 19.01
C PHE A 825 -19.49 -18.28 19.86
N GLU A 826 -18.97 -18.91 20.91
CA GLU A 826 -19.74 -19.86 21.74
C GLU A 826 -20.65 -19.17 22.75
N ASP A 827 -20.19 -18.09 23.37
CA ASP A 827 -20.95 -17.28 24.32
C ASP A 827 -20.62 -15.81 24.10
N SER A 828 -21.48 -14.91 24.49
CA SER A 828 -21.31 -13.45 24.32
C SER A 828 -19.98 -12.88 24.91
N SER A 829 -19.14 -13.73 25.49
CA SER A 829 -17.90 -13.35 26.20
C SER A 829 -16.59 -13.54 25.45
N LYS A 830 -16.44 -14.62 24.63
CA LYS A 830 -15.15 -14.94 23.99
C LYS A 830 -15.32 -15.41 22.53
N ILE A 831 -14.34 -15.09 21.69
CA ILE A 831 -14.18 -15.64 20.34
C ILE A 831 -13.18 -16.78 20.43
N GLU A 832 -13.57 -17.98 20.05
CA GLU A 832 -12.69 -19.15 19.93
C GLU A 832 -12.14 -19.25 18.52
N ILE A 833 -10.87 -19.62 18.39
CA ILE A 833 -10.15 -19.69 17.14
C ILE A 833 -9.54 -21.08 16.99
N VAL A 834 -9.83 -21.75 15.86
CA VAL A 834 -9.19 -22.98 15.42
C VAL A 834 -8.40 -22.70 14.17
N GLU A 835 -7.10 -23.02 14.20
CA GLU A 835 -6.18 -22.70 13.11
C GLU A 835 -5.59 -23.95 12.48
N GLY A 836 -5.29 -23.87 11.19
CA GLY A 836 -4.60 -24.93 10.42
C GLY A 836 -4.56 -24.59 8.95
N SER A 837 -4.18 -25.55 8.12
CA SER A 837 -4.30 -25.47 6.65
C SER A 837 -5.54 -26.20 6.15
N ILE A 838 -5.85 -26.11 4.87
CA ILE A 838 -6.90 -26.97 4.26
C ILE A 838 -6.56 -28.46 4.32
N ASP A 839 -5.30 -28.82 4.56
CA ASP A 839 -4.85 -30.22 4.73
C ASP A 839 -5.21 -30.78 6.11
N THR A 840 -5.48 -29.90 7.10
CA THR A 840 -5.72 -30.26 8.49
C THR A 840 -7.15 -30.80 8.68
N PRO A 841 -7.36 -32.04 9.17
CA PRO A 841 -8.71 -32.60 9.30
C PRO A 841 -9.69 -31.78 10.14
N ALA A 842 -9.22 -31.10 11.18
CA ALA A 842 -10.05 -30.21 11.99
C ALA A 842 -10.58 -29.01 11.17
N ILE A 843 -9.75 -28.43 10.31
CA ILE A 843 -10.12 -27.34 9.41
C ILE A 843 -11.08 -27.83 8.31
N GLN A 844 -10.81 -29.01 7.73
CA GLN A 844 -11.72 -29.63 6.74
C GLN A 844 -13.13 -29.79 7.34
N LYS A 845 -13.21 -30.28 8.57
CA LYS A 845 -14.47 -30.40 9.29
C LYS A 845 -15.14 -29.04 9.53
N SER A 846 -14.35 -28.02 9.89
CA SER A 846 -14.85 -26.66 10.08
C SER A 846 -15.38 -26.05 8.77
N ILE A 847 -14.69 -26.22 7.64
CA ILE A 847 -15.13 -25.76 6.32
C ILE A 847 -16.47 -26.43 5.96
N VAL A 848 -16.56 -27.77 6.08
CA VAL A 848 -17.78 -28.53 5.78
C VAL A 848 -18.93 -28.08 6.69
N SER A 849 -18.69 -27.92 7.99
CA SER A 849 -19.72 -27.54 8.95
C SER A 849 -20.22 -26.11 8.73
N ILE A 850 -19.31 -25.15 8.53
CA ILE A 850 -19.61 -23.72 8.51
C ILE A 850 -20.10 -23.27 7.12
N MET A 851 -19.42 -23.74 6.06
CA MET A 851 -19.58 -23.18 4.72
C MET A 851 -20.41 -24.06 3.79
N GLU A 852 -20.47 -25.37 4.05
CA GLU A 852 -21.16 -26.33 3.20
C GLU A 852 -22.50 -26.83 3.77
N GLY A 853 -22.86 -26.34 4.95
CA GLY A 853 -24.12 -26.68 5.62
C GLY A 853 -24.11 -27.99 6.42
N GLY A 854 -22.89 -28.48 6.76
CA GLY A 854 -22.65 -29.68 7.53
C GLY A 854 -22.41 -30.93 6.66
N GLU A 855 -21.98 -32.01 7.32
CA GLU A 855 -21.52 -33.23 6.67
C GLU A 855 -22.61 -33.89 5.84
N GLU A 856 -23.86 -33.92 6.32
CA GLU A 856 -24.99 -34.51 5.62
C GLU A 856 -25.27 -33.77 4.30
N ALA A 857 -25.35 -32.42 4.35
CA ALA A 857 -25.61 -31.60 3.18
C ALA A 857 -24.47 -31.70 2.15
N PHE A 858 -23.20 -31.71 2.61
CA PHE A 858 -22.04 -31.89 1.78
C PHE A 858 -22.04 -33.23 1.05
N ASN A 859 -22.26 -34.35 1.77
CA ASN A 859 -22.27 -35.69 1.19
C ASN A 859 -23.42 -35.83 0.21
N ARG A 860 -24.65 -35.37 0.54
CA ARG A 860 -25.78 -35.42 -0.35
C ARG A 860 -25.54 -34.65 -1.65
N ARG A 861 -24.92 -33.48 -1.57
CA ARG A 861 -24.54 -32.66 -2.75
C ARG A 861 -23.52 -33.39 -3.61
N LYS A 862 -22.48 -33.96 -3.00
CA LYS A 862 -21.45 -34.78 -3.67
C LYS A 862 -22.08 -35.95 -4.43
N ASP A 863 -23.02 -36.68 -3.81
CA ASP A 863 -23.70 -37.83 -4.44
C ASP A 863 -24.54 -37.39 -5.63
N ILE A 864 -25.27 -36.29 -5.51
CA ILE A 864 -26.10 -35.73 -6.59
C ILE A 864 -25.19 -35.30 -7.76
N TYR A 865 -24.10 -34.58 -7.51
CA TYR A 865 -23.15 -34.12 -8.55
C TYR A 865 -22.47 -35.30 -9.26
N ASN A 866 -22.14 -36.37 -8.53
CA ASN A 866 -21.59 -37.60 -9.12
C ASN A 866 -22.58 -38.26 -10.12
N ILE A 867 -23.91 -38.12 -9.89
CA ILE A 867 -24.93 -38.62 -10.77
C ILE A 867 -25.03 -37.76 -12.05
N TRP A 868 -24.85 -36.43 -11.95
CA TRP A 868 -25.06 -35.52 -13.10
C TRP A 868 -24.09 -35.71 -14.25
N ARG A 869 -22.94 -36.37 -14.03
CA ARG A 869 -21.90 -36.63 -15.06
C ARG A 869 -21.80 -35.51 -16.09
N ILE A 870 -21.28 -34.37 -15.72
CA ILE A 870 -20.93 -33.30 -16.67
C ILE A 870 -19.82 -33.86 -17.57
N ARG A 871 -20.18 -34.16 -18.85
CA ARG A 871 -19.29 -34.74 -19.85
C ARG A 871 -18.40 -33.66 -20.47
#